data_6a732b7d6b05b19b276a06ff374b48e5
#
_entry.id   6a732b7d6b05b19b276a06ff374b48e5
#
_cell.length_a   1.000
_cell.length_b   1.000
_cell.length_c   1.000
_cell.angle_alpha   90.00
_cell.angle_beta   90.00
_cell.angle_gamma   90.00
#
_symmetry.space_group_name_H-M   'P 1'
#
loop_
_entity.id
_entity.type
_entity.pdbx_description
1 polymer ?
#
loop_
_entity_poly.entity_id
_entity_poly.type
_entity_poly.pdbx_seq_one_letter_code
_entity_poly.pdbx_strand_id
1 'polypeptide(L)'
;MGSVYNSAQVFKKQIVNTLSYSTVLTRDTALFTIAGVTLDSYILTLPLDVKTKARVIKQISDPMYAIPLGYFLYQYYDRYSGMASDDQFKSYLSSVYDEQVLKGFEHSLYQLREEVKSEQTSHVKDQAHQEGIKVDSQFIATMVTLYDALVQIGEWRDIKQLPAQYQYLSNTDADKALVAKIQPLVVDILRQTASGMDDGEMKNALLGVLEDAKPENADKVNNKAQAITVSLIDFVRLNVLKGYRQYLYQEERTARLQEWLKENLDNNPEQLVAFLQSQQQRRFAVQVTVDGLQQGLLEGLVYPQKPFIKLANQKHQQADQFISKLATEQPEHEQQVRFMEVLAEQPYHDPYYLPFFKQLYQNYRSSIAQVGISSTPTISVRNLPIIKTGAKVSGAGGTGIPNFHFVDRHQDRAYYFFGNDALQLDRLVNERGFRTMFDRLDYFKTLNCNGQYDWNAHVTYDGLINLGAGEALRDFGEKRCLRELNERAQVELKLTELRSDLIESIQAYRNTAKWALMTRVTLKQRLGQKLKEYAELDIHGMPDYTLIYNPWPDHFAHFTGPFSDEVIMPTGELNRLDYWLRETEAAYKKAGIYDRTLWGMAGDHGLAPVYYSLNPEKQIFEPLQKELGVQVVVDKISSDEGEGPKLTNALNAPSYKAVDVVVASTAGGNFMLDFFNSASGWATQPVFHELTQWKPINSAKPIDVINESVIRLGDTLDYLVVREASCTIGDCAVRVIGMRDGERVDEIIRQVGDKRFYSAVGGKPQLLDVQVLNPYLPAPTAQEFEKFAQLVDKCLYRAQESDIASWCDESEWRALTRYTPRPDSVNQLAAIYEEDRAGTINLFPREGLGYNTKVPGRHAGESYLEKDAFLGFWGTPIGRNHAALQTEQNGSLAPTLYEYLTGETVVVGENGWGYPSLLNKLNIQ
;
A
#
# COMPACT_ATOMS: atom_id res chain seq x y z
N MET A 1 -30.00 -24.17 6.44
CA MET A 1 -29.33 -24.68 7.65
C MET A 1 -28.07 -25.46 7.36
N GLY A 2 -28.01 -26.38 6.40
CA GLY A 2 -26.78 -27.14 6.11
C GLY A 2 -25.59 -26.28 5.70
N SER A 3 -25.77 -25.21 4.93
CA SER A 3 -24.69 -24.31 4.55
C SER A 3 -24.14 -23.49 5.73
N VAL A 4 -25.03 -23.05 6.64
CA VAL A 4 -24.64 -22.31 7.85
C VAL A 4 -23.89 -23.24 8.83
N TYR A 5 -24.36 -24.49 8.96
CA TYR A 5 -23.68 -25.48 9.79
C TYR A 5 -22.28 -25.78 9.26
N ASN A 6 -22.14 -26.01 7.97
CA ASN A 6 -20.83 -26.24 7.35
C ASN A 6 -19.92 -25.01 7.47
N SER A 7 -20.48 -23.81 7.32
CA SER A 7 -19.76 -22.55 7.54
C SER A 7 -19.25 -22.44 8.97
N ALA A 8 -20.07 -22.79 9.95
CA ALA A 8 -19.69 -22.74 11.36
C ALA A 8 -18.61 -23.79 11.72
N GLN A 9 -18.60 -24.97 11.09
CA GLN A 9 -17.53 -25.97 11.25
C GLN A 9 -16.21 -25.49 10.64
N VAL A 10 -16.28 -24.88 9.46
CA VAL A 10 -15.11 -24.30 8.80
C VAL A 10 -14.58 -23.10 9.63
N PHE A 11 -15.47 -22.28 10.17
CA PHE A 11 -15.14 -21.20 11.10
C PHE A 11 -14.25 -21.65 12.24
N LYS A 12 -14.67 -22.70 12.96
CA LYS A 12 -13.91 -23.30 14.06
C LYS A 12 -12.48 -23.66 13.62
N LYS A 13 -12.38 -24.41 12.52
CA LYS A 13 -11.08 -24.87 12.01
C LYS A 13 -10.20 -23.72 11.55
N GLN A 14 -10.74 -22.69 10.94
CA GLN A 14 -9.99 -21.57 10.41
C GLN A 14 -9.50 -20.61 11.51
N ILE A 15 -10.28 -20.38 12.56
CA ILE A 15 -9.79 -19.62 13.72
C ILE A 15 -8.55 -20.31 14.28
N VAL A 16 -8.61 -21.61 14.54
CA VAL A 16 -7.50 -22.37 15.09
C VAL A 16 -6.27 -22.28 14.17
N ASN A 17 -6.46 -22.47 12.87
CA ASN A 17 -5.35 -22.39 11.91
C ASN A 17 -4.74 -20.98 11.85
N THR A 18 -5.57 -19.93 11.78
CA THR A 18 -5.07 -18.55 11.72
C THR A 18 -4.29 -18.18 12.97
N LEU A 19 -4.77 -18.60 14.15
CA LEU A 19 -4.08 -18.39 15.42
C LEU A 19 -2.75 -19.12 15.48
N SER A 20 -2.67 -20.32 14.88
CA SER A 20 -1.44 -21.11 14.82
C SER A 20 -0.37 -20.50 13.91
N TYR A 21 -0.77 -19.70 12.91
CA TYR A 21 0.14 -19.06 11.94
C TYR A 21 0.46 -17.60 12.27
N SER A 22 -0.25 -17.00 13.24
CA SER A 22 0.02 -15.61 13.64
C SER A 22 1.32 -15.54 14.44
N THR A 23 2.27 -14.72 13.96
CA THR A 23 3.54 -14.49 14.67
C THR A 23 3.38 -13.54 15.85
N VAL A 24 2.36 -12.69 15.83
CA VAL A 24 2.01 -11.80 16.93
C VAL A 24 0.52 -11.90 17.19
N LEU A 25 0.15 -12.69 18.18
CA LEU A 25 -1.25 -12.80 18.58
C LEU A 25 -1.58 -11.69 19.57
N THR A 26 -2.06 -10.59 19.07
CA THR A 26 -2.65 -9.53 19.89
C THR A 26 -4.14 -9.78 20.09
N ARG A 27 -4.69 -9.21 21.15
CA ARG A 27 -6.13 -9.15 21.40
C ARG A 27 -6.91 -8.71 20.15
N ASP A 28 -6.44 -7.64 19.50
CA ASP A 28 -7.14 -7.05 18.36
C ASP A 28 -7.04 -7.94 17.11
N THR A 29 -5.92 -8.63 16.87
CA THR A 29 -5.80 -9.62 15.78
C THR A 29 -6.83 -10.73 15.91
N ALA A 30 -7.01 -11.25 17.14
CA ALA A 30 -8.03 -12.26 17.42
C ALA A 30 -9.44 -11.77 17.09
N LEU A 31 -9.77 -10.55 17.49
CA LEU A 31 -11.07 -9.93 17.25
C LEU A 31 -11.33 -9.68 15.76
N PHE A 32 -10.32 -9.28 15.02
CA PHE A 32 -10.40 -9.16 13.55
C PHE A 32 -10.70 -10.47 12.86
N THR A 33 -10.03 -11.54 13.26
CA THR A 33 -10.25 -12.87 12.70
C THR A 33 -11.70 -13.31 12.90
N ILE A 34 -12.25 -13.10 14.08
CA ILE A 34 -13.65 -13.46 14.39
C ILE A 34 -14.62 -12.62 13.55
N ALA A 35 -14.42 -11.32 13.47
CA ALA A 35 -15.27 -10.45 12.66
C ALA A 35 -15.22 -10.82 11.18
N GLY A 36 -14.04 -11.11 10.64
CA GLY A 36 -13.85 -11.53 9.26
C GLY A 36 -14.57 -12.83 8.93
N VAL A 37 -14.44 -13.85 9.76
CA VAL A 37 -15.11 -15.14 9.56
C VAL A 37 -16.64 -15.01 9.64
N THR A 38 -17.14 -14.18 10.54
CA THR A 38 -18.57 -13.90 10.65
C THR A 38 -19.10 -13.33 9.34
N LEU A 39 -18.35 -12.44 8.72
CA LEU A 39 -18.73 -11.81 7.47
C LEU A 39 -18.75 -12.78 6.28
N ASP A 40 -17.77 -13.65 6.16
CA ASP A 40 -17.73 -14.66 5.09
C ASP A 40 -18.91 -15.61 5.18
N SER A 41 -19.23 -16.02 6.41
CA SER A 41 -20.38 -16.86 6.66
C SER A 41 -21.68 -16.17 6.23
N TYR A 42 -21.75 -14.85 6.41
CA TYR A 42 -22.87 -14.05 5.93
C TYR A 42 -23.04 -14.10 4.40
N ILE A 43 -21.96 -13.98 3.63
CA ILE A 43 -22.04 -14.03 2.17
C ILE A 43 -22.65 -15.33 1.68
N LEU A 44 -22.36 -16.44 2.35
CA LEU A 44 -22.93 -17.75 1.99
C LEU A 44 -24.44 -17.84 2.18
N THR A 45 -25.00 -17.04 3.07
CA THR A 45 -26.43 -17.03 3.38
C THR A 45 -27.25 -16.07 2.53
N LEU A 46 -26.58 -15.25 1.68
CA LEU A 46 -27.28 -14.31 0.83
C LEU A 46 -28.24 -15.03 -0.17
N PRO A 47 -29.41 -14.41 -0.50
CA PRO A 47 -30.37 -14.96 -1.43
C PRO A 47 -29.93 -14.82 -2.89
N LEU A 48 -28.73 -15.30 -3.19
CA LEU A 48 -28.09 -15.28 -4.51
C LEU A 48 -27.89 -16.73 -4.98
N ASP A 49 -27.87 -16.94 -6.28
CA ASP A 49 -27.50 -18.24 -6.83
C ASP A 49 -26.03 -18.57 -6.55
N VAL A 50 -25.68 -19.85 -6.61
CA VAL A 50 -24.34 -20.34 -6.27
C VAL A 50 -23.25 -19.68 -7.12
N LYS A 51 -23.53 -19.47 -8.42
CA LYS A 51 -22.57 -18.85 -9.35
C LYS A 51 -22.31 -17.38 -8.98
N THR A 52 -23.37 -16.65 -8.63
CA THR A 52 -23.27 -15.26 -8.18
C THR A 52 -22.56 -15.16 -6.83
N LYS A 53 -22.88 -16.03 -5.87
CA LYS A 53 -22.16 -16.11 -4.59
C LYS A 53 -20.66 -16.35 -4.80
N ALA A 54 -20.32 -17.29 -5.67
CA ALA A 54 -18.93 -17.58 -6.00
C ALA A 54 -18.23 -16.36 -6.60
N ARG A 55 -18.89 -15.62 -7.50
CA ARG A 55 -18.36 -14.37 -8.07
C ARG A 55 -18.18 -13.29 -7.02
N VAL A 56 -19.17 -13.05 -6.15
CA VAL A 56 -19.06 -12.06 -5.07
C VAL A 56 -17.91 -12.43 -4.12
N ILE A 57 -17.81 -13.69 -3.72
CA ILE A 57 -16.71 -14.17 -2.89
C ILE A 57 -15.38 -13.99 -3.61
N LYS A 58 -15.30 -14.31 -4.89
CA LYS A 58 -14.08 -14.14 -5.71
C LYS A 58 -13.66 -12.67 -5.81
N GLN A 59 -14.60 -11.74 -5.89
CA GLN A 59 -14.33 -10.30 -5.99
C GLN A 59 -13.94 -9.66 -4.67
N ILE A 60 -14.53 -10.09 -3.57
CA ILE A 60 -14.35 -9.48 -2.25
C ILE A 60 -13.47 -10.28 -1.31
N SER A 61 -13.26 -11.59 -1.54
CA SER A 61 -12.36 -12.35 -0.68
C SER A 61 -10.95 -11.92 -0.90
N ASP A 62 -10.56 -11.09 -0.04
CA ASP A 62 -9.26 -10.51 0.02
C ASP A 62 -8.44 -11.17 1.12
N PRO A 63 -7.19 -11.54 0.81
CA PRO A 63 -6.32 -12.13 1.79
C PRO A 63 -6.09 -11.28 3.03
N MET A 64 -6.41 -10.01 3.01
CA MET A 64 -6.14 -9.06 4.06
C MET A 64 -7.01 -9.12 5.25
N TYR A 65 -8.28 -9.25 5.01
CA TYR A 65 -9.14 -9.63 6.09
C TYR A 65 -9.06 -11.11 6.34
N ALA A 66 -8.14 -11.81 5.58
CA ALA A 66 -7.99 -13.23 5.65
C ALA A 66 -9.27 -13.81 6.15
N ILE A 67 -10.33 -13.55 5.43
CA ILE A 67 -11.58 -14.05 5.84
C ILE A 67 -11.41 -15.54 5.61
N PRO A 68 -11.08 -16.30 6.66
CA PRO A 68 -10.56 -17.64 6.47
C PRO A 68 -11.55 -18.52 5.76
N LEU A 69 -12.82 -18.20 5.89
CA LEU A 69 -13.87 -18.94 5.22
C LEU A 69 -13.98 -18.62 3.74
N GLY A 70 -13.87 -17.35 3.35
CA GLY A 70 -13.83 -16.93 1.95
C GLY A 70 -12.62 -17.50 1.24
N TYR A 71 -11.46 -17.47 1.89
CA TYR A 71 -10.26 -18.10 1.39
C TYR A 71 -10.42 -19.60 1.20
N PHE A 72 -10.98 -20.29 2.18
CA PHE A 72 -11.24 -21.74 2.10
C PHE A 72 -12.20 -22.08 0.95
N LEU A 73 -13.27 -21.34 0.81
CA LEU A 73 -14.21 -21.53 -0.28
C LEU A 73 -13.61 -21.23 -1.64
N TYR A 74 -12.80 -20.17 -1.69
CA TYR A 74 -12.07 -19.82 -2.89
C TYR A 74 -11.10 -20.95 -3.28
N GLN A 75 -10.33 -21.49 -2.35
CA GLN A 75 -9.47 -22.66 -2.60
C GLN A 75 -10.27 -23.89 -3.04
N TYR A 76 -11.44 -24.09 -2.47
CA TYR A 76 -12.33 -25.18 -2.88
C TYR A 76 -12.76 -25.04 -4.35
N TYR A 77 -13.13 -23.85 -4.75
CA TYR A 77 -13.43 -23.54 -6.14
C TYR A 77 -12.19 -23.67 -7.05
N ASP A 78 -11.05 -23.25 -6.55
CA ASP A 78 -9.80 -23.31 -7.31
C ASP A 78 -9.32 -24.73 -7.63
N ARG A 79 -9.54 -25.67 -6.73
CA ARG A 79 -9.21 -27.08 -7.01
C ARG A 79 -9.90 -27.62 -8.26
N TYR A 80 -11.01 -27.05 -8.62
CA TYR A 80 -11.76 -27.43 -9.82
C TYR A 80 -11.40 -26.59 -11.06
N SER A 81 -10.64 -25.52 -10.92
CA SER A 81 -10.37 -24.59 -12.01
C SER A 81 -8.89 -24.53 -12.46
N GLY A 82 -8.01 -25.34 -11.89
CA GLY A 82 -6.63 -25.53 -12.40
C GLY A 82 -5.70 -24.33 -12.22
N MET A 83 -5.60 -23.77 -11.02
CA MET A 83 -4.62 -22.72 -10.71
C MET A 83 -3.17 -23.18 -10.86
N ALA A 84 -2.30 -22.24 -11.20
CA ALA A 84 -0.87 -22.38 -11.04
C ALA A 84 -0.55 -22.71 -9.58
N SER A 85 0.00 -23.89 -9.32
CA SER A 85 0.27 -24.40 -7.98
C SER A 85 1.66 -23.95 -7.48
N ASP A 86 1.88 -24.04 -6.16
CA ASP A 86 3.22 -23.91 -5.59
C ASP A 86 4.22 -24.86 -6.22
N ASP A 87 3.74 -25.99 -6.71
CA ASP A 87 4.54 -26.98 -7.41
C ASP A 87 5.14 -26.44 -8.70
N GLN A 88 4.48 -25.52 -9.40
CA GLN A 88 5.06 -24.87 -10.58
C GLN A 88 6.24 -23.96 -10.21
N PHE A 89 6.13 -23.19 -9.12
CA PHE A 89 7.23 -22.36 -8.65
C PHE A 89 8.39 -23.22 -8.13
N LYS A 90 8.09 -24.27 -7.37
CA LYS A 90 9.08 -25.24 -6.92
C LYS A 90 9.75 -25.96 -8.09
N SER A 91 8.96 -26.38 -9.09
CA SER A 91 9.47 -27.00 -10.29
C SER A 91 10.39 -26.06 -11.08
N TYR A 92 10.02 -24.79 -11.17
CA TYR A 92 10.86 -23.75 -11.77
C TYR A 92 12.19 -23.62 -11.03
N LEU A 93 12.15 -23.44 -9.70
CA LEU A 93 13.36 -23.33 -8.89
C LEU A 93 14.24 -24.59 -9.03
N SER A 94 13.65 -25.78 -9.03
CA SER A 94 14.37 -27.04 -9.18
C SER A 94 14.98 -27.24 -10.57
N SER A 95 14.41 -26.62 -11.59
CA SER A 95 15.00 -26.63 -12.95
C SER A 95 16.20 -25.69 -13.09
N VAL A 96 16.34 -24.77 -12.16
CA VAL A 96 17.29 -23.65 -12.21
C VAL A 96 18.45 -23.85 -11.25
N TYR A 97 18.20 -24.42 -10.08
CA TYR A 97 19.20 -24.58 -9.02
C TYR A 97 19.37 -26.05 -8.63
N ASP A 98 20.57 -26.41 -8.23
CA ASP A 98 20.89 -27.73 -7.70
C ASP A 98 20.03 -28.01 -6.45
N GLU A 99 19.55 -29.25 -6.33
CA GLU A 99 18.68 -29.67 -5.23
C GLU A 99 19.32 -29.48 -3.85
N GLN A 100 20.64 -29.64 -3.75
CA GLN A 100 21.36 -29.42 -2.47
C GLN A 100 21.39 -27.94 -2.10
N VAL A 101 21.54 -27.05 -3.06
CA VAL A 101 21.50 -25.60 -2.86
C VAL A 101 20.11 -25.17 -2.41
N LEU A 102 19.06 -25.68 -3.06
CA LEU A 102 17.69 -25.38 -2.69
C LEU A 102 17.35 -25.87 -1.28
N LYS A 103 17.77 -27.09 -0.92
CA LYS A 103 17.57 -27.63 0.43
C LYS A 103 18.32 -26.83 1.49
N GLY A 104 19.51 -26.34 1.15
CA GLY A 104 20.28 -25.45 2.03
C GLY A 104 19.54 -24.13 2.31
N PHE A 105 18.99 -23.52 1.28
CA PHE A 105 18.21 -22.29 1.43
C PHE A 105 16.91 -22.51 2.19
N GLU A 106 16.15 -23.54 1.84
CA GLU A 106 14.92 -23.90 2.56
C GLU A 106 15.18 -24.17 4.04
N HIS A 107 16.31 -24.84 4.35
CA HIS A 107 16.70 -25.12 5.73
C HIS A 107 17.04 -23.83 6.50
N SER A 108 17.80 -22.92 5.89
CA SER A 108 18.15 -21.64 6.49
C SER A 108 16.92 -20.76 6.73
N LEU A 109 16.03 -20.68 5.76
CA LEU A 109 14.76 -19.96 5.88
C LEU A 109 13.86 -20.56 6.95
N TYR A 110 13.81 -21.90 7.02
CA TYR A 110 13.05 -22.59 8.03
C TYR A 110 13.59 -22.33 9.44
N GLN A 111 14.92 -22.40 9.62
CA GLN A 111 15.54 -22.08 10.90
C GLN A 111 15.26 -20.66 11.36
N LEU A 112 15.40 -19.68 10.46
CA LEU A 112 15.11 -18.29 10.78
C LEU A 112 13.65 -18.08 11.17
N ARG A 113 12.73 -18.69 10.43
CA ARG A 113 11.30 -18.66 10.75
C ARG A 113 10.99 -19.30 12.11
N GLU A 114 11.64 -20.39 12.43
CA GLU A 114 11.46 -21.05 13.71
C GLU A 114 12.09 -20.27 14.86
N GLU A 115 13.22 -19.61 14.64
CA GLU A 115 13.84 -18.72 15.63
C GLU A 115 12.95 -17.50 15.91
N VAL A 116 12.45 -16.83 14.86
CA VAL A 116 11.49 -15.72 14.99
C VAL A 116 10.19 -16.18 15.65
N LYS A 117 9.73 -17.40 15.35
CA LYS A 117 8.54 -17.99 15.95
C LYS A 117 8.79 -18.44 17.39
N SER A 118 9.96 -18.97 17.74
CA SER A 118 10.22 -19.57 19.06
C SER A 118 10.21 -18.54 20.17
N GLU A 119 10.60 -17.32 19.92
CA GLU A 119 10.49 -16.23 20.90
C GLU A 119 9.04 -15.82 21.17
N GLN A 120 8.13 -16.09 20.22
CA GLN A 120 6.75 -15.62 20.28
C GLN A 120 5.68 -16.71 20.44
N THR A 121 6.01 -18.00 20.27
CA THR A 121 4.99 -19.05 20.06
C THR A 121 4.92 -20.18 21.08
N SER A 122 5.67 -20.14 22.18
CA SER A 122 5.50 -21.17 23.22
C SER A 122 4.07 -21.22 23.79
N HIS A 123 3.36 -20.10 23.78
CA HIS A 123 1.96 -20.02 24.23
C HIS A 123 0.93 -20.38 23.17
N VAL A 124 1.20 -20.16 21.87
CA VAL A 124 0.21 -20.34 20.80
C VAL A 124 0.08 -21.80 20.36
N LYS A 125 1.17 -22.57 20.40
CA LYS A 125 1.14 -24.01 20.03
C LYS A 125 0.29 -24.84 20.98
N ASP A 126 0.33 -24.54 22.26
CA ASP A 126 -0.48 -25.24 23.25
C ASP A 126 -1.97 -24.94 23.14
N GLN A 127 -2.32 -23.73 22.69
CA GLN A 127 -3.71 -23.30 22.47
C GLN A 127 -4.31 -23.84 21.16
N ALA A 128 -3.51 -24.03 20.12
CA ALA A 128 -3.97 -24.54 18.83
C ALA A 128 -4.36 -26.03 18.85
N HIS A 129 -3.86 -26.78 19.81
CA HIS A 129 -4.22 -28.18 20.05
C HIS A 129 -5.46 -28.37 20.94
N GLN A 130 -5.97 -27.29 21.50
CA GLN A 130 -7.14 -27.34 22.36
C GLN A 130 -8.42 -27.54 21.54
N GLU A 131 -9.42 -28.16 22.19
CA GLU A 131 -10.74 -28.39 21.62
C GLU A 131 -11.31 -27.06 21.11
N GLY A 132 -11.52 -26.97 19.83
CA GLY A 132 -12.01 -25.76 19.23
C GLY A 132 -13.46 -25.44 19.63
N ILE A 133 -13.94 -24.30 19.19
CA ILE A 133 -15.25 -23.75 19.47
C ILE A 133 -16.35 -24.78 19.22
N LYS A 134 -17.18 -25.00 20.23
CA LYS A 134 -18.33 -25.91 20.11
C LYS A 134 -19.42 -25.24 19.29
N VAL A 135 -19.74 -25.82 18.14
CA VAL A 135 -20.83 -25.37 17.26
C VAL A 135 -22.09 -26.16 17.62
N ASP A 136 -23.05 -25.49 18.20
CA ASP A 136 -24.37 -26.05 18.55
C ASP A 136 -25.52 -25.32 17.82
N SER A 137 -26.73 -25.77 18.06
CA SER A 137 -27.90 -25.21 17.42
C SER A 137 -28.18 -23.75 17.82
N GLN A 138 -27.80 -23.35 19.01
CA GLN A 138 -27.94 -21.98 19.48
C GLN A 138 -26.98 -21.05 18.76
N PHE A 139 -25.73 -21.47 18.58
CA PHE A 139 -24.75 -20.71 17.81
C PHE A 139 -25.22 -20.49 16.36
N ILE A 140 -25.71 -21.55 15.70
CA ILE A 140 -26.23 -21.49 14.34
C ILE A 140 -27.43 -20.53 14.26
N ALA A 141 -28.34 -20.61 15.21
CA ALA A 141 -29.54 -19.75 15.23
C ALA A 141 -29.13 -18.26 15.40
N THR A 142 -28.19 -17.96 16.27
CA THR A 142 -27.69 -16.60 16.46
C THR A 142 -26.98 -16.09 15.19
N MET A 143 -26.20 -16.94 14.52
CA MET A 143 -25.56 -16.60 13.24
C MET A 143 -26.58 -16.27 12.16
N VAL A 144 -27.64 -17.08 12.01
CA VAL A 144 -28.72 -16.82 11.03
C VAL A 144 -29.38 -15.48 11.32
N THR A 145 -29.68 -15.18 12.58
CA THR A 145 -30.31 -13.92 12.98
C THR A 145 -29.41 -12.73 12.68
N LEU A 146 -28.13 -12.85 12.95
CA LEU A 146 -27.15 -11.82 12.61
C LEU A 146 -27.09 -11.59 11.09
N TYR A 147 -27.04 -12.65 10.30
CA TYR A 147 -27.01 -12.53 8.84
C TYR A 147 -28.26 -11.86 8.28
N ASP A 148 -29.44 -12.21 8.79
CA ASP A 148 -30.67 -11.54 8.40
C ASP A 148 -30.67 -10.04 8.75
N ALA A 149 -30.13 -9.68 9.90
CA ALA A 149 -29.99 -8.29 10.30
C ALA A 149 -28.98 -7.53 9.40
N LEU A 150 -27.87 -8.15 9.03
CA LEU A 150 -26.87 -7.57 8.14
C LEU A 150 -27.39 -7.41 6.70
N VAL A 151 -28.25 -8.32 6.22
CA VAL A 151 -28.92 -8.18 4.91
C VAL A 151 -29.71 -6.89 4.83
N GLN A 152 -30.40 -6.51 5.92
CA GLN A 152 -31.21 -5.29 5.97
C GLN A 152 -30.38 -3.99 5.88
N ILE A 153 -29.07 -4.04 6.21
CA ILE A 153 -28.17 -2.88 6.11
C ILE A 153 -28.00 -2.47 4.65
N GLY A 154 -27.88 -3.46 3.77
CA GLY A 154 -27.44 -3.24 2.40
C GLY A 154 -28.52 -2.89 1.42
N GLU A 155 -29.79 -3.15 1.73
CA GLU A 155 -30.89 -3.05 0.75
C GLU A 155 -30.44 -3.48 -0.65
N TRP A 156 -30.02 -4.73 -0.77
CA TRP A 156 -29.44 -5.32 -1.99
C TRP A 156 -30.13 -4.92 -3.29
N ARG A 157 -31.43 -4.62 -3.20
CA ARG A 157 -32.25 -4.24 -4.34
C ARG A 157 -31.94 -2.86 -4.89
N ASP A 158 -31.40 -1.97 -4.03
CA ASP A 158 -31.15 -0.57 -4.35
C ASP A 158 -29.64 -0.24 -4.52
N ILE A 159 -28.79 -1.27 -4.58
CA ILE A 159 -27.33 -1.10 -4.76
C ILE A 159 -26.99 -0.22 -5.96
N LYS A 160 -27.79 -0.27 -7.04
CA LYS A 160 -27.61 0.62 -8.20
C LYS A 160 -27.73 2.12 -7.88
N GLN A 161 -28.43 2.46 -6.80
CA GLN A 161 -28.65 3.83 -6.36
C GLN A 161 -27.60 4.31 -5.36
N LEU A 162 -26.78 3.38 -4.82
CA LEU A 162 -25.70 3.77 -3.92
C LEU A 162 -24.70 4.67 -4.67
N PRO A 163 -24.35 5.83 -4.11
CA PRO A 163 -23.31 6.67 -4.70
C PRO A 163 -22.03 5.86 -4.91
N ALA A 164 -21.21 6.25 -5.86
CA ALA A 164 -19.88 5.66 -6.05
C ALA A 164 -19.05 5.72 -4.75
N GLN A 165 -19.34 6.68 -3.92
CA GLN A 165 -18.81 6.84 -2.58
C GLN A 165 -19.63 6.00 -1.61
N TYR A 166 -18.97 5.23 -0.78
CA TYR A 166 -19.61 4.35 0.20
C TYR A 166 -20.22 5.13 1.34
N GLN A 167 -21.38 4.64 1.82
CA GLN A 167 -21.99 5.20 3.01
C GLN A 167 -21.33 4.58 4.24
N TYR A 168 -20.40 5.30 4.84
CA TYR A 168 -19.80 4.93 6.12
C TYR A 168 -20.73 5.25 7.27
N LEU A 169 -20.54 4.53 8.38
CA LEU A 169 -21.16 4.90 9.62
C LEU A 169 -20.67 6.29 10.06
N SER A 170 -21.60 7.17 10.24
CA SER A 170 -21.40 8.48 10.83
C SER A 170 -22.01 8.52 12.23
N ASN A 171 -21.65 9.52 13.02
CA ASN A 171 -22.15 9.63 14.38
C ASN A 171 -23.59 10.17 14.43
N THR A 172 -24.47 9.67 13.55
CA THR A 172 -25.89 10.00 13.50
C THR A 172 -26.71 9.09 14.42
N ASP A 173 -27.89 9.53 14.82
CA ASP A 173 -28.79 8.72 15.63
C ASP A 173 -29.22 7.44 14.90
N ALA A 174 -29.38 7.50 13.58
CA ALA A 174 -29.73 6.33 12.76
C ALA A 174 -28.63 5.27 12.79
N ASP A 175 -27.38 5.70 12.65
CA ASP A 175 -26.24 4.77 12.67
C ASP A 175 -26.03 4.19 14.08
N LYS A 176 -26.19 4.98 15.11
CA LYS A 176 -26.17 4.50 16.50
C LYS A 176 -27.27 3.48 16.77
N ALA A 177 -28.47 3.71 16.25
CA ALA A 177 -29.59 2.78 16.37
C ALA A 177 -29.30 1.46 15.62
N LEU A 178 -28.67 1.52 14.45
CA LEU A 178 -28.26 0.35 13.70
C LEU A 178 -27.22 -0.48 14.47
N VAL A 179 -26.22 0.15 15.03
CA VAL A 179 -25.22 -0.52 15.86
C VAL A 179 -25.86 -1.15 17.09
N ALA A 180 -26.75 -0.44 17.76
CA ALA A 180 -27.48 -0.97 18.91
C ALA A 180 -28.36 -2.19 18.57
N LYS A 181 -28.88 -2.28 17.34
CA LYS A 181 -29.66 -3.42 16.87
C LYS A 181 -28.77 -4.65 16.60
N ILE A 182 -27.59 -4.46 16.03
CA ILE A 182 -26.70 -5.53 15.58
C ILE A 182 -25.76 -6.01 16.68
N GLN A 183 -25.29 -5.13 17.54
CA GLN A 183 -24.34 -5.45 18.60
C GLN A 183 -24.75 -6.63 19.50
N PRO A 184 -26.01 -6.77 19.97
CA PRO A 184 -26.39 -7.92 20.79
C PRO A 184 -26.18 -9.26 20.11
N LEU A 185 -26.37 -9.33 18.80
CA LEU A 185 -26.18 -10.54 18.00
C LEU A 185 -24.70 -10.89 17.89
N VAL A 186 -23.85 -9.90 17.64
CA VAL A 186 -22.39 -10.06 17.62
C VAL A 186 -21.88 -10.53 18.99
N VAL A 187 -22.35 -9.89 20.05
CA VAL A 187 -21.98 -10.22 21.44
C VAL A 187 -22.41 -11.65 21.80
N ASP A 188 -23.57 -12.09 21.38
CA ASP A 188 -24.05 -13.45 21.63
C ASP A 188 -23.17 -14.50 20.94
N ILE A 189 -22.76 -14.25 19.69
CA ILE A 189 -21.78 -15.10 18.98
C ILE A 189 -20.46 -15.13 19.74
N LEU A 190 -19.94 -13.98 20.18
CA LEU A 190 -18.69 -13.91 20.91
C LEU A 190 -18.79 -14.62 22.26
N ARG A 191 -19.91 -14.51 22.97
CA ARG A 191 -20.15 -15.22 24.22
C ARG A 191 -20.16 -16.73 24.03
N GLN A 192 -20.86 -17.21 23.02
CA GLN A 192 -20.92 -18.64 22.72
C GLN A 192 -19.55 -19.16 22.28
N THR A 193 -18.80 -18.37 21.53
CA THR A 193 -17.42 -18.68 21.14
C THR A 193 -16.51 -18.79 22.37
N ALA A 194 -16.56 -17.81 23.26
CA ALA A 194 -15.74 -17.80 24.49
C ALA A 194 -16.06 -18.97 25.42
N SER A 195 -17.33 -19.36 25.52
CA SER A 195 -17.75 -20.48 26.38
C SER A 195 -17.19 -21.84 25.97
N GLY A 196 -16.86 -21.99 24.67
CA GLY A 196 -16.25 -23.20 24.13
C GLY A 196 -14.73 -23.21 24.09
N MET A 197 -14.09 -22.17 24.59
CA MET A 197 -12.62 -22.03 24.58
C MET A 197 -12.03 -22.34 25.94
N ASP A 198 -10.83 -22.92 25.92
CA ASP A 198 -10.02 -23.08 27.14
C ASP A 198 -9.43 -21.73 27.58
N ASP A 199 -9.06 -21.67 28.87
CA ASP A 199 -8.48 -20.47 29.44
C ASP A 199 -7.15 -20.12 28.75
N GLY A 200 -6.99 -18.85 28.38
CA GLY A 200 -5.83 -18.34 27.68
C GLY A 200 -6.02 -16.88 27.22
N GLU A 201 -5.03 -16.33 26.55
CA GLU A 201 -5.08 -14.93 26.10
C GLU A 201 -6.24 -14.63 25.17
N MET A 202 -6.57 -15.56 24.29
CA MET A 202 -7.69 -15.42 23.36
C MET A 202 -9.03 -15.32 24.09
N LYS A 203 -9.28 -16.21 25.03
CA LYS A 203 -10.50 -16.19 25.84
C LYS A 203 -10.57 -14.91 26.67
N ASN A 204 -9.45 -14.47 27.24
CA ASN A 204 -9.37 -13.24 27.99
C ASN A 204 -9.69 -12.01 27.12
N ALA A 205 -9.22 -12.00 25.87
CA ALA A 205 -9.57 -10.95 24.91
C ALA A 205 -11.08 -10.92 24.64
N LEU A 206 -11.71 -12.06 24.42
CA LEU A 206 -13.15 -12.15 24.22
C LEU A 206 -13.94 -11.76 25.48
N LEU A 207 -13.52 -12.16 26.66
CA LEU A 207 -14.12 -11.76 27.92
C LEU A 207 -14.05 -10.24 28.12
N GLY A 208 -12.93 -9.61 27.73
CA GLY A 208 -12.80 -8.15 27.73
C GLY A 208 -13.81 -7.46 26.81
N VAL A 209 -14.10 -8.00 25.66
CA VAL A 209 -15.14 -7.50 24.75
C VAL A 209 -16.53 -7.69 25.36
N LEU A 210 -16.79 -8.83 25.98
CA LEU A 210 -18.06 -9.09 26.65
C LEU A 210 -18.28 -8.14 27.84
N GLU A 211 -17.23 -7.78 28.54
CA GLU A 211 -17.30 -6.75 29.60
C GLU A 211 -17.66 -5.37 29.00
N ASP A 212 -17.05 -4.99 27.89
CA ASP A 212 -17.39 -3.74 27.18
C ASP A 212 -18.84 -3.72 26.67
N ALA A 213 -19.41 -4.89 26.40
CA ALA A 213 -20.78 -5.03 25.92
C ALA A 213 -21.85 -4.83 27.00
N LYS A 214 -21.48 -4.77 28.28
CA LYS A 214 -22.44 -4.53 29.36
C LYS A 214 -23.08 -3.15 29.21
N PRO A 215 -24.39 -2.99 29.55
CA PRO A 215 -25.09 -1.72 29.44
C PRO A 215 -24.43 -0.56 30.19
N GLU A 216 -23.80 -0.83 31.33
CA GLU A 216 -23.05 0.13 32.12
C GLU A 216 -21.82 0.71 31.42
N ASN A 217 -21.28 -0.01 30.42
CA ASN A 217 -20.13 0.38 29.61
C ASN A 217 -20.50 0.93 28.23
N ALA A 218 -21.77 1.19 27.97
CA ALA A 218 -22.25 1.62 26.66
C ALA A 218 -21.57 2.90 26.14
N ASP A 219 -21.25 3.82 27.05
CA ASP A 219 -20.59 5.09 26.72
C ASP A 219 -19.06 5.05 26.91
N LYS A 220 -18.50 3.87 27.15
CA LYS A 220 -17.06 3.71 27.31
C LYS A 220 -16.34 4.09 26.02
N VAL A 221 -15.35 4.98 26.15
CA VAL A 221 -14.50 5.38 25.03
C VAL A 221 -13.76 4.16 24.48
N ASN A 222 -13.73 4.04 23.19
CA ASN A 222 -13.12 2.91 22.48
C ASN A 222 -13.68 1.54 22.89
N ASN A 223 -14.96 1.47 23.17
CA ASN A 223 -15.67 0.24 23.49
C ASN A 223 -15.45 -0.81 22.40
N LYS A 224 -14.86 -1.95 22.75
CA LYS A 224 -14.44 -2.96 21.79
C LYS A 224 -15.60 -3.75 21.18
N ALA A 225 -16.68 -3.99 21.91
CA ALA A 225 -17.88 -4.63 21.36
C ALA A 225 -18.52 -3.75 20.28
N GLN A 226 -18.62 -2.46 20.53
CA GLN A 226 -19.08 -1.49 19.56
C GLN A 226 -18.13 -1.38 18.37
N ALA A 227 -16.82 -1.40 18.60
CA ALA A 227 -15.82 -1.34 17.54
C ALA A 227 -15.92 -2.52 16.57
N ILE A 228 -16.11 -3.75 17.07
CA ILE A 228 -16.31 -4.93 16.25
C ILE A 228 -17.58 -4.79 15.41
N THR A 229 -18.67 -4.36 16.02
CA THR A 229 -19.96 -4.19 15.32
C THR A 229 -19.86 -3.14 14.21
N VAL A 230 -19.25 -1.99 14.51
CA VAL A 230 -19.00 -0.91 13.54
C VAL A 230 -18.15 -1.42 12.37
N SER A 231 -17.07 -2.14 12.67
CA SER A 231 -16.19 -2.71 11.65
C SER A 231 -16.91 -3.70 10.74
N LEU A 232 -17.75 -4.54 11.31
CA LEU A 232 -18.55 -5.50 10.57
C LEU A 232 -19.53 -4.80 9.61
N ILE A 233 -20.22 -3.78 10.08
CA ILE A 233 -21.15 -3.00 9.27
C ILE A 233 -20.42 -2.28 8.14
N ASP A 234 -19.33 -1.60 8.44
CA ASP A 234 -18.51 -0.90 7.44
C ASP A 234 -17.95 -1.87 6.41
N PHE A 235 -17.47 -3.03 6.83
CA PHE A 235 -16.96 -4.05 5.93
C PHE A 235 -18.06 -4.60 5.01
N VAL A 236 -19.26 -4.84 5.51
CA VAL A 236 -20.41 -5.25 4.68
C VAL A 236 -20.70 -4.19 3.62
N ARG A 237 -20.77 -2.93 4.02
CA ARG A 237 -21.03 -1.82 3.10
C ARG A 237 -19.95 -1.68 2.05
N LEU A 238 -18.67 -1.78 2.45
CA LEU A 238 -17.55 -1.57 1.55
C LEU A 238 -17.31 -2.73 0.59
N ASN A 239 -17.28 -3.94 1.09
CA ASN A 239 -16.76 -5.08 0.33
C ASN A 239 -17.90 -5.91 -0.27
N VAL A 240 -18.92 -6.24 0.50
CA VAL A 240 -20.02 -7.07 0.02
C VAL A 240 -20.86 -6.29 -1.00
N LEU A 241 -21.30 -5.09 -0.63
CA LEU A 241 -22.08 -4.24 -1.51
C LEU A 241 -21.31 -3.78 -2.73
N LYS A 242 -20.04 -3.45 -2.55
CA LYS A 242 -19.11 -3.10 -3.62
C LYS A 242 -18.94 -4.25 -4.61
N GLY A 243 -18.67 -5.46 -4.14
CA GLY A 243 -18.53 -6.63 -5.00
C GLY A 243 -19.79 -6.93 -5.80
N TYR A 244 -20.96 -6.84 -5.15
CA TYR A 244 -22.24 -7.02 -5.84
C TYR A 244 -22.53 -5.91 -6.86
N ARG A 245 -22.20 -4.67 -6.53
CA ARG A 245 -22.31 -3.54 -7.44
C ARG A 245 -21.45 -3.71 -8.67
N GLN A 246 -20.22 -4.19 -8.52
CA GLN A 246 -19.33 -4.47 -9.64
C GLN A 246 -19.90 -5.56 -10.56
N TYR A 247 -20.48 -6.58 -9.98
CA TYR A 247 -21.19 -7.62 -10.74
C TYR A 247 -22.33 -7.02 -11.58
N LEU A 248 -23.18 -6.19 -10.97
CA LEU A 248 -24.26 -5.51 -11.69
C LEU A 248 -23.74 -4.59 -12.80
N TYR A 249 -22.66 -3.87 -12.53
CA TYR A 249 -22.03 -3.00 -13.51
C TYR A 249 -21.54 -3.78 -14.74
N GLN A 250 -20.95 -4.93 -14.54
CA GLN A 250 -20.55 -5.82 -15.64
C GLN A 250 -21.73 -6.28 -16.48
N GLU A 251 -22.84 -6.67 -15.83
CA GLU A 251 -24.05 -7.07 -16.53
C GLU A 251 -24.66 -5.91 -17.35
N GLU A 252 -24.68 -4.72 -16.80
CA GLU A 252 -25.14 -3.51 -17.51
C GLU A 252 -24.26 -3.16 -18.70
N ARG A 253 -22.97 -3.30 -18.57
CA ARG A 253 -22.02 -3.07 -19.67
C ARG A 253 -22.30 -4.03 -20.82
N THR A 254 -22.49 -5.30 -20.52
CA THR A 254 -22.83 -6.32 -21.51
C THR A 254 -24.14 -5.96 -22.24
N ALA A 255 -25.18 -5.60 -21.49
CA ALA A 255 -26.46 -5.22 -22.06
C ALA A 255 -26.37 -3.99 -22.97
N ARG A 256 -25.65 -2.95 -22.56
CA ARG A 256 -25.41 -1.76 -23.37
C ARG A 256 -24.67 -2.08 -24.68
N LEU A 257 -23.63 -2.93 -24.59
CA LEU A 257 -22.90 -3.35 -25.77
C LEU A 257 -23.79 -4.14 -26.73
N GLN A 258 -24.60 -5.07 -26.23
CA GLN A 258 -25.56 -5.82 -27.04
C GLN A 258 -26.53 -4.89 -27.76
N GLU A 259 -27.11 -3.92 -27.07
CA GLU A 259 -28.03 -2.93 -27.63
C GLU A 259 -27.35 -2.10 -28.72
N TRP A 260 -26.15 -1.57 -28.45
CA TRP A 260 -25.40 -0.78 -29.40
C TRP A 260 -25.03 -1.57 -30.67
N LEU A 261 -24.58 -2.82 -30.51
CA LEU A 261 -24.24 -3.69 -31.64
C LEU A 261 -25.47 -4.00 -32.51
N LYS A 262 -26.60 -4.31 -31.89
CA LYS A 262 -27.84 -4.56 -32.58
C LYS A 262 -28.36 -3.33 -33.36
N GLU A 263 -28.35 -2.19 -32.71
CA GLU A 263 -28.79 -0.92 -33.30
C GLU A 263 -27.92 -0.54 -34.53
N ASN A 264 -26.62 -0.69 -34.42
CA ASN A 264 -25.71 -0.38 -35.52
C ASN A 264 -25.75 -1.42 -36.65
N LEU A 265 -26.05 -2.69 -36.35
CA LEU A 265 -26.31 -3.68 -37.38
C LEU A 265 -27.49 -3.24 -38.26
N ASP A 266 -28.51 -2.71 -37.64
CA ASP A 266 -29.70 -2.27 -38.34
C ASP A 266 -29.48 -0.95 -39.10
N ASN A 267 -28.80 0.01 -38.51
CA ASN A 267 -28.76 1.38 -38.97
C ASN A 267 -27.43 1.80 -39.61
N ASN A 268 -26.30 1.25 -39.16
CA ASN A 268 -24.99 1.66 -39.61
C ASN A 268 -23.93 0.54 -39.51
N PRO A 269 -24.00 -0.46 -40.41
CA PRO A 269 -23.04 -1.60 -40.37
C PRO A 269 -21.57 -1.20 -40.57
N GLU A 270 -21.28 -0.09 -41.20
CA GLU A 270 -19.93 0.44 -41.39
C GLU A 270 -19.28 0.80 -40.06
N GLN A 271 -20.07 1.37 -39.14
CA GLN A 271 -19.61 1.74 -37.82
C GLN A 271 -19.28 0.49 -36.97
N LEU A 272 -20.01 -0.62 -37.16
CA LEU A 272 -19.67 -1.90 -36.54
C LEU A 272 -18.30 -2.41 -37.00
N VAL A 273 -18.05 -2.37 -38.31
CA VAL A 273 -16.76 -2.80 -38.87
C VAL A 273 -15.64 -1.93 -38.32
N ALA A 274 -15.82 -0.61 -38.29
CA ALA A 274 -14.85 0.32 -37.74
C ALA A 274 -14.58 0.06 -36.24
N PHE A 275 -15.63 -0.19 -35.47
CA PHE A 275 -15.52 -0.55 -34.05
C PHE A 275 -14.71 -1.84 -33.85
N LEU A 276 -15.06 -2.92 -34.55
CA LEU A 276 -14.38 -4.21 -34.44
C LEU A 276 -12.90 -4.10 -34.86
N GLN A 277 -12.60 -3.34 -35.90
CA GLN A 277 -11.23 -3.06 -36.31
C GLN A 277 -10.45 -2.28 -35.26
N SER A 278 -11.07 -1.28 -34.64
CA SER A 278 -10.46 -0.49 -33.56
C SER A 278 -10.16 -1.35 -32.34
N GLN A 279 -11.02 -2.31 -32.01
CA GLN A 279 -10.82 -3.23 -30.90
C GLN A 279 -9.61 -4.16 -31.14
N GLN A 280 -9.31 -4.52 -32.35
CA GLN A 280 -8.11 -5.33 -32.69
C GLN A 280 -6.80 -4.53 -32.57
N GLN A 281 -6.86 -3.22 -32.54
CA GLN A 281 -5.69 -2.33 -32.47
C GLN A 281 -5.61 -1.57 -31.14
N ARG A 282 -6.50 -1.87 -30.19
CA ARG A 282 -6.51 -1.15 -28.90
C ARG A 282 -5.23 -1.36 -28.10
N ARG A 283 -4.91 -0.36 -27.32
CA ARG A 283 -3.77 -0.36 -26.40
C ARG A 283 -4.13 -0.97 -25.05
N PHE A 284 -3.12 -1.49 -24.38
CA PHE A 284 -3.22 -2.06 -23.04
C PHE A 284 -2.15 -1.46 -22.14
N ALA A 285 -2.45 -1.34 -20.86
CA ALA A 285 -1.50 -0.90 -19.85
C ALA A 285 -1.58 -1.82 -18.63
N VAL A 286 -0.42 -2.16 -18.08
CA VAL A 286 -0.27 -2.89 -16.83
C VAL A 286 0.53 -2.05 -15.86
N GLN A 287 -0.06 -1.77 -14.72
CA GLN A 287 0.57 -1.05 -13.64
C GLN A 287 0.89 -2.02 -12.51
N VAL A 288 2.17 -2.19 -12.22
CA VAL A 288 2.64 -3.01 -11.11
C VAL A 288 3.13 -2.11 -9.99
N THR A 289 2.56 -2.28 -8.81
CA THR A 289 2.99 -1.59 -7.59
C THR A 289 3.57 -2.62 -6.64
N VAL A 290 4.80 -2.42 -6.20
CA VAL A 290 5.52 -3.36 -5.35
C VAL A 290 5.96 -2.66 -4.07
N ASP A 291 5.48 -3.14 -2.94
CA ASP A 291 5.84 -2.60 -1.64
C ASP A 291 7.29 -2.94 -1.31
N GLY A 292 8.08 -1.91 -1.01
CA GLY A 292 9.47 -2.07 -0.62
C GLY A 292 10.45 -2.40 -1.76
N LEU A 293 10.09 -2.18 -3.01
CA LEU A 293 10.98 -2.43 -4.15
C LEU A 293 11.95 -1.26 -4.36
N GLN A 294 13.19 -1.47 -3.96
CA GLN A 294 14.26 -0.49 -4.07
C GLN A 294 15.07 -0.68 -5.36
N GLN A 295 15.25 0.39 -6.13
CA GLN A 295 15.97 0.39 -7.39
C GLN A 295 17.46 0.03 -7.20
N GLY A 296 18.11 0.69 -6.26
CA GLY A 296 19.56 0.50 -6.04
C GLY A 296 19.92 -0.92 -5.60
N LEU A 297 19.12 -1.54 -4.73
CA LEU A 297 19.30 -2.93 -4.34
C LEU A 297 19.13 -3.86 -5.54
N LEU A 298 18.06 -3.70 -6.29
CA LEU A 298 17.75 -4.57 -7.42
C LEU A 298 18.83 -4.48 -8.51
N GLU A 299 19.24 -3.27 -8.86
CA GLU A 299 20.34 -3.04 -9.81
C GLU A 299 21.65 -3.62 -9.27
N GLY A 300 21.92 -3.49 -7.98
CA GLY A 300 23.10 -4.06 -7.33
C GLY A 300 23.13 -5.58 -7.37
N LEU A 301 21.97 -6.25 -7.26
CA LEU A 301 21.88 -7.71 -7.40
C LEU A 301 22.07 -8.16 -8.85
N VAL A 302 21.60 -7.38 -9.81
CA VAL A 302 21.83 -7.64 -11.25
C VAL A 302 23.28 -7.36 -11.65
N TYR A 303 23.88 -6.32 -11.09
CA TYR A 303 25.24 -5.87 -11.35
C TYR A 303 26.06 -5.79 -10.04
N PRO A 304 26.51 -6.94 -9.48
CA PRO A 304 27.17 -6.98 -8.17
C PRO A 304 28.48 -6.19 -8.09
N GLN A 305 29.11 -5.86 -9.22
CA GLN A 305 30.31 -5.04 -9.30
C GLN A 305 30.06 -3.56 -8.96
N LYS A 306 28.80 -3.10 -8.96
CA LYS A 306 28.45 -1.75 -8.55
C LYS A 306 28.59 -1.58 -7.02
N PRO A 307 28.74 -0.34 -6.51
CA PRO A 307 29.11 -0.11 -5.11
C PRO A 307 28.07 -0.59 -4.09
N PHE A 308 26.79 -0.69 -4.45
CA PHE A 308 25.69 -0.87 -3.51
C PHE A 308 25.88 -2.10 -2.60
N ILE A 309 26.02 -3.27 -3.19
CA ILE A 309 26.10 -4.54 -2.45
C ILE A 309 27.35 -4.60 -1.57
N LYS A 310 28.48 -4.19 -2.11
CA LYS A 310 29.73 -4.14 -1.36
C LYS A 310 29.64 -3.24 -0.13
N LEU A 311 29.05 -2.05 -0.29
CA LEU A 311 28.89 -1.12 0.81
C LEU A 311 27.88 -1.63 1.85
N ALA A 312 26.77 -2.21 1.41
CA ALA A 312 25.79 -2.81 2.29
C ALA A 312 26.41 -3.93 3.17
N ASN A 313 27.20 -4.80 2.57
CA ASN A 313 27.95 -5.84 3.30
C ASN A 313 28.96 -5.24 4.28
N GLN A 314 29.71 -4.25 3.87
CA GLN A 314 30.69 -3.59 4.73
C GLN A 314 30.02 -2.97 5.97
N LYS A 315 28.90 -2.29 5.79
CA LYS A 315 28.15 -1.71 6.90
C LYS A 315 27.59 -2.77 7.83
N HIS A 316 27.10 -3.88 7.27
CA HIS A 316 26.60 -5.00 8.06
C HIS A 316 27.70 -5.63 8.92
N GLN A 317 28.91 -5.83 8.38
CA GLN A 317 30.07 -6.34 9.14
C GLN A 317 30.49 -5.42 10.28
N GLN A 318 30.23 -4.10 10.15
CA GLN A 318 30.53 -3.09 11.15
C GLN A 318 29.38 -2.88 12.16
N ALA A 319 28.27 -3.57 12.01
CA ALA A 319 27.08 -3.37 12.83
C ALA A 319 27.34 -3.64 14.33
N ASP A 320 28.11 -4.66 14.69
CA ASP A 320 28.42 -4.96 16.08
C ASP A 320 29.19 -3.83 16.78
N GLN A 321 30.09 -3.16 16.08
CA GLN A 321 30.82 -2.01 16.61
C GLN A 321 29.89 -0.81 16.83
N PHE A 322 28.99 -0.58 15.90
CA PHE A 322 27.98 0.45 15.98
C PHE A 322 27.04 0.25 17.17
N ILE A 323 26.58 -0.98 17.37
CA ILE A 323 25.71 -1.36 18.49
C ILE A 323 26.44 -1.19 19.82
N SER A 324 27.66 -1.68 19.93
CA SER A 324 28.46 -1.60 21.15
C SER A 324 28.70 -0.16 21.58
N LYS A 325 28.94 0.75 20.64
CA LYS A 325 29.06 2.17 20.89
C LYS A 325 27.75 2.75 21.44
N LEU A 326 26.63 2.49 20.79
CA LEU A 326 25.33 3.02 21.21
C LEU A 326 24.87 2.44 22.54
N ALA A 327 25.09 1.15 22.78
CA ALA A 327 24.75 0.51 24.04
C ALA A 327 25.54 1.09 25.23
N THR A 328 26.75 1.58 24.99
CA THR A 328 27.55 2.27 26.01
C THR A 328 27.03 3.68 26.28
N GLU A 329 26.61 4.38 25.23
CA GLU A 329 26.09 5.74 25.31
C GLU A 329 24.61 5.77 25.79
N GLN A 330 23.85 4.71 25.50
CA GLN A 330 22.41 4.62 25.72
C GLN A 330 22.04 3.24 26.31
N PRO A 331 22.46 2.92 27.54
CA PRO A 331 22.35 1.56 28.09
C PRO A 331 20.94 1.06 28.38
N GLU A 332 19.96 1.95 28.41
CA GLU A 332 18.57 1.62 28.74
C GLU A 332 17.71 1.23 27.53
N HIS A 333 18.28 1.23 26.33
CA HIS A 333 17.54 1.00 25.09
C HIS A 333 17.72 -0.39 24.52
N GLU A 334 16.67 -0.87 23.86
CA GLU A 334 16.66 -2.19 23.26
C GLU A 334 17.58 -2.26 22.05
N GLN A 335 18.45 -3.25 22.08
CA GLN A 335 19.24 -3.64 20.93
C GLN A 335 18.46 -4.59 20.07
N GLN A 336 18.32 -4.26 18.81
CA GLN A 336 17.82 -5.21 17.83
C GLN A 336 18.89 -5.54 16.84
N VAL A 337 19.27 -6.78 16.80
CA VAL A 337 20.28 -7.16 15.86
C VAL A 337 20.10 -8.55 15.40
N ARG A 338 19.69 -8.75 14.25
CA ARG A 338 20.14 -9.81 13.36
C ARG A 338 19.24 -9.87 12.16
N PHE A 339 19.75 -9.42 11.08
CA PHE A 339 19.32 -9.85 9.77
C PHE A 339 20.48 -10.62 9.15
N MET A 340 20.17 -11.45 8.16
CA MET A 340 21.16 -12.29 7.52
C MET A 340 22.12 -11.44 6.67
N GLU A 341 23.34 -11.91 6.52
CA GLU A 341 24.34 -11.23 5.72
C GLU A 341 23.90 -11.07 4.27
N VAL A 342 24.21 -9.93 3.69
CA VAL A 342 24.07 -9.73 2.25
C VAL A 342 25.16 -10.54 1.54
N LEU A 343 24.78 -11.46 0.70
CA LEU A 343 25.69 -12.36 -0.01
C LEU A 343 26.27 -11.68 -1.25
N ALA A 344 27.07 -10.64 -1.06
CA ALA A 344 27.62 -9.81 -2.15
C ALA A 344 28.56 -10.53 -3.10
N GLU A 345 29.29 -11.50 -2.60
CA GLU A 345 30.33 -12.19 -3.35
C GLU A 345 29.87 -13.56 -3.91
N GLN A 346 28.69 -13.99 -3.53
CA GLN A 346 28.17 -15.18 -4.17
C GLN A 346 27.71 -14.83 -5.59
N PRO A 347 28.28 -15.49 -6.58
CA PRO A 347 27.87 -15.22 -7.93
C PRO A 347 26.50 -15.81 -8.17
N TYR A 348 25.46 -15.04 -7.94
CA TYR A 348 24.23 -15.28 -8.63
C TYR A 348 24.43 -14.92 -10.11
N HIS A 349 25.58 -15.32 -10.66
CA HIS A 349 25.93 -15.24 -12.08
C HIS A 349 25.16 -16.23 -12.91
N ASP A 350 24.45 -17.14 -12.24
CA ASP A 350 23.55 -18.04 -12.91
C ASP A 350 22.53 -17.22 -13.71
N PRO A 351 22.41 -17.47 -15.04
CA PRO A 351 21.44 -16.79 -15.89
C PRO A 351 20.00 -16.93 -15.41
N TYR A 352 19.76 -17.83 -14.47
CA TYR A 352 18.46 -18.09 -13.89
C TYR A 352 18.16 -17.30 -12.61
N TYR A 353 19.14 -16.58 -12.06
CA TYR A 353 18.90 -15.67 -10.95
C TYR A 353 18.34 -14.36 -11.46
N LEU A 354 17.14 -13.97 -11.01
CA LEU A 354 16.44 -12.77 -11.45
C LEU A 354 16.43 -12.58 -12.98
N PRO A 355 16.01 -13.60 -13.77
CA PRO A 355 16.16 -13.54 -15.23
C PRO A 355 15.32 -12.42 -15.85
N PHE A 356 14.14 -12.13 -15.30
CA PHE A 356 13.30 -11.02 -15.74
C PHE A 356 13.99 -9.67 -15.49
N PHE A 357 14.48 -9.44 -14.28
CA PHE A 357 15.14 -8.18 -13.95
C PHE A 357 16.46 -7.99 -14.70
N LYS A 358 17.23 -9.04 -14.86
CA LYS A 358 18.44 -8.97 -15.73
C LYS A 358 18.11 -8.54 -17.13
N GLN A 359 17.08 -9.14 -17.72
CA GLN A 359 16.63 -8.79 -19.06
C GLN A 359 16.07 -7.36 -19.09
N LEU A 360 15.34 -6.94 -18.07
CA LEU A 360 14.77 -5.59 -17.95
C LEU A 360 15.86 -4.51 -18.00
N TYR A 361 16.94 -4.69 -17.24
CA TYR A 361 18.07 -3.74 -17.23
C TYR A 361 18.88 -3.74 -18.52
N GLN A 362 18.91 -4.84 -19.25
CA GLN A 362 19.66 -5.01 -20.49
C GLN A 362 18.84 -4.69 -21.75
N ASN A 363 17.52 -4.56 -21.61
CA ASN A 363 16.63 -4.40 -22.73
C ASN A 363 16.56 -2.93 -23.19
N TYR A 364 16.83 -2.69 -24.47
CA TYR A 364 16.69 -1.36 -25.06
C TYR A 364 15.23 -0.85 -25.15
N ARG A 365 14.25 -1.73 -24.93
CA ARG A 365 12.80 -1.39 -24.83
C ARG A 365 12.34 -1.27 -23.39
N SER A 366 13.22 -0.87 -22.52
CA SER A 366 12.90 -0.54 -21.14
C SER A 366 13.53 0.79 -20.76
N SER A 367 12.91 1.49 -19.84
CA SER A 367 13.40 2.76 -19.33
C SER A 367 13.19 2.80 -17.82
N ILE A 368 14.29 2.77 -17.07
CA ILE A 368 14.30 2.70 -15.61
C ILE A 368 14.95 3.96 -15.06
N ALA A 369 14.32 4.60 -14.08
CA ALA A 369 14.90 5.71 -13.38
C ALA A 369 16.12 5.25 -12.56
N GLN A 370 17.26 5.93 -12.69
CA GLN A 370 18.46 5.62 -11.91
C GLN A 370 18.21 5.77 -10.41
N VAL A 371 17.45 6.80 -10.03
CA VAL A 371 16.96 7.01 -8.67
C VAL A 371 15.47 7.32 -8.76
N GLY A 372 14.66 6.47 -8.22
CA GLY A 372 13.23 6.73 -8.04
C GLY A 372 13.00 7.43 -6.70
N ILE A 373 12.10 8.40 -6.68
CA ILE A 373 11.85 9.21 -5.49
C ILE A 373 10.50 8.87 -4.87
N SER A 374 10.55 8.36 -3.65
CA SER A 374 9.40 8.18 -2.78
C SER A 374 9.07 9.49 -2.05
N SER A 375 7.79 9.74 -1.80
CA SER A 375 7.33 10.90 -1.04
C SER A 375 7.59 10.73 0.46
N THR A 376 8.13 11.76 1.11
CA THR A 376 8.47 11.74 2.54
C THR A 376 7.28 12.17 3.44
N PRO A 377 7.00 11.43 4.52
CA PRO A 377 7.61 10.17 4.99
C PRO A 377 7.45 9.01 4.02
N THR A 378 8.52 8.23 3.84
CA THR A 378 8.57 7.14 2.84
C THR A 378 7.83 5.90 3.35
N ILE A 379 6.53 6.01 3.41
CA ILE A 379 5.61 5.01 3.97
C ILE A 379 4.55 4.60 2.97
N SER A 380 4.12 3.33 3.07
CA SER A 380 3.21 2.70 2.13
C SER A 380 1.87 3.41 2.02
N VAL A 381 1.26 3.75 3.16
CA VAL A 381 -0.08 4.39 3.16
C VAL A 381 -0.06 5.79 2.52
N ARG A 382 1.07 6.48 2.57
CA ARG A 382 1.28 7.74 1.85
C ARG A 382 1.54 7.50 0.36
N ASN A 383 2.43 6.59 0.04
CA ASN A 383 2.97 6.43 -1.31
C ASN A 383 2.14 5.52 -2.22
N LEU A 384 1.47 4.49 -1.69
CA LEU A 384 0.65 3.61 -2.51
C LEU A 384 -0.49 4.34 -3.24
N PRO A 385 -1.30 5.20 -2.60
CA PRO A 385 -2.27 5.97 -3.35
C PRO A 385 -1.63 6.95 -4.33
N ILE A 386 -0.46 7.51 -4.02
CA ILE A 386 0.30 8.36 -4.94
C ILE A 386 0.65 7.59 -6.21
N ILE A 387 1.29 6.43 -6.10
CA ILE A 387 1.73 5.66 -7.28
C ILE A 387 0.58 5.01 -8.04
N LYS A 388 -0.50 4.68 -7.35
CA LYS A 388 -1.69 4.11 -8.00
C LYS A 388 -2.50 5.12 -8.79
N THR A 389 -2.42 6.41 -8.46
CA THR A 389 -3.35 7.41 -9.00
C THR A 389 -2.69 8.65 -9.57
N GLY A 390 -1.45 8.92 -9.24
CA GLY A 390 -0.77 10.16 -9.62
C GLY A 390 -1.22 11.40 -8.84
N ALA A 391 -1.97 11.25 -7.76
CA ALA A 391 -2.39 12.34 -6.88
C ALA A 391 -1.30 12.68 -5.87
N LYS A 392 -1.17 13.97 -5.49
CA LYS A 392 -0.38 14.40 -4.33
C LYS A 392 -1.12 14.12 -3.03
N VAL A 393 -0.45 14.31 -1.90
CA VAL A 393 -1.09 14.17 -0.59
C VAL A 393 -1.96 15.38 -0.28
N SER A 394 -1.44 16.59 -0.47
CA SER A 394 -2.11 17.84 -0.12
C SER A 394 -2.98 18.41 -1.25
N GLY A 395 -3.92 19.24 -0.87
CA GLY A 395 -4.74 20.01 -1.80
C GLY A 395 -5.98 19.31 -2.32
N ALA A 396 -6.69 20.02 -3.18
CA ALA A 396 -7.87 19.50 -3.85
C ALA A 396 -7.49 18.33 -4.78
N GLY A 397 -8.26 17.25 -4.71
CA GLY A 397 -7.94 16.01 -5.41
C GLY A 397 -6.78 15.21 -4.81
N GLY A 398 -6.19 15.69 -3.72
CA GLY A 398 -5.13 15.01 -3.01
C GLY A 398 -5.64 13.85 -2.14
N THR A 399 -4.73 13.00 -1.70
CA THR A 399 -5.07 11.83 -0.90
C THR A 399 -5.46 12.17 0.54
N GLY A 400 -4.90 13.26 1.11
CA GLY A 400 -5.09 13.64 2.50
C GLY A 400 -4.50 12.68 3.53
N ILE A 401 -3.71 11.71 3.09
CA ILE A 401 -3.10 10.68 3.95
C ILE A 401 -1.58 10.92 4.04
N PRO A 402 -1.11 11.61 5.09
CA PRO A 402 0.31 11.96 5.18
C PRO A 402 1.18 10.84 5.71
N ASN A 403 0.62 9.97 6.57
CA ASN A 403 1.35 8.95 7.29
C ASN A 403 0.44 7.78 7.68
N PHE A 404 1.00 6.72 8.21
CA PHE A 404 0.27 5.51 8.64
C PHE A 404 -0.62 5.77 9.84
N HIS A 405 -0.18 6.68 10.71
CA HIS A 405 -0.91 7.11 11.88
C HIS A 405 -0.85 8.64 11.94
N PHE A 406 -1.94 9.28 12.27
CA PHE A 406 -1.98 10.73 12.44
C PHE A 406 -3.20 11.18 13.24
N VAL A 407 -3.13 12.41 13.76
CA VAL A 407 -4.26 13.10 14.40
C VAL A 407 -4.90 14.05 13.39
N ASP A 408 -6.21 13.95 13.24
CA ASP A 408 -7.00 14.99 12.61
C ASP A 408 -7.48 15.96 13.69
N ARG A 409 -6.91 17.15 13.71
CA ARG A 409 -7.20 18.18 14.75
C ARG A 409 -8.62 18.71 14.63
N HIS A 410 -9.16 18.76 13.42
CA HIS A 410 -10.51 19.28 13.18
C HIS A 410 -11.59 18.30 13.63
N GLN A 411 -11.31 17.00 13.54
CA GLN A 411 -12.22 15.94 13.97
C GLN A 411 -11.98 15.49 15.41
N ASP A 412 -10.91 15.97 16.07
CA ASP A 412 -10.46 15.48 17.38
C ASP A 412 -10.36 13.96 17.40
N ARG A 413 -9.71 13.39 16.37
CA ARG A 413 -9.59 11.96 16.19
C ARG A 413 -8.23 11.57 15.64
N ALA A 414 -7.67 10.46 16.16
CA ALA A 414 -6.53 9.79 15.55
C ALA A 414 -6.97 8.66 14.65
N TYR A 415 -6.18 8.42 13.63
CA TYR A 415 -6.33 7.28 12.72
C TYR A 415 -5.13 6.35 12.84
N TYR A 416 -5.41 5.06 12.91
CA TYR A 416 -4.43 3.99 12.96
C TYR A 416 -4.73 2.97 11.87
N PHE A 417 -4.03 3.06 10.73
CA PHE A 417 -4.37 2.27 9.53
C PHE A 417 -3.82 0.83 9.55
N PHE A 418 -3.08 0.47 10.58
CA PHE A 418 -2.73 -0.93 10.84
C PHE A 418 -3.79 -1.56 11.75
N GLY A 419 -5.01 -1.59 11.25
CA GLY A 419 -6.17 -2.07 11.96
C GLY A 419 -7.48 -1.75 11.21
N ASN A 420 -8.61 -1.75 11.91
CA ASN A 420 -9.91 -1.50 11.31
C ASN A 420 -10.10 -0.06 10.78
N ASP A 421 -9.27 0.90 11.17
CA ASP A 421 -9.28 2.23 10.56
C ASP A 421 -8.89 2.21 9.08
N ALA A 422 -8.25 1.14 8.60
CA ALA A 422 -8.02 0.94 7.16
C ALA A 422 -9.34 0.95 6.35
N LEU A 423 -10.46 0.57 6.96
CA LEU A 423 -11.79 0.66 6.36
C LEU A 423 -12.22 2.12 6.11
N GLN A 424 -11.60 3.08 6.76
CA GLN A 424 -11.90 4.50 6.61
C GLN A 424 -11.08 5.19 5.51
N LEU A 425 -10.08 4.50 4.93
CA LEU A 425 -9.19 5.10 3.95
C LEU A 425 -9.93 5.66 2.73
N ASP A 426 -10.85 4.90 2.17
CA ASP A 426 -11.62 5.33 0.99
C ASP A 426 -12.43 6.61 1.28
N ARG A 427 -13.02 6.70 2.47
CA ARG A 427 -13.75 7.89 2.89
C ARG A 427 -12.83 9.10 3.01
N LEU A 428 -11.69 8.93 3.67
CA LEU A 428 -10.74 10.02 3.90
C LEU A 428 -10.18 10.59 2.60
N VAL A 429 -9.82 9.74 1.65
CA VAL A 429 -9.32 10.20 0.36
C VAL A 429 -10.42 10.87 -0.48
N ASN A 430 -11.65 10.42 -0.37
CA ASN A 430 -12.79 11.01 -1.08
C ASN A 430 -13.18 12.41 -0.57
N GLU A 431 -12.84 12.76 0.66
CA GLU A 431 -13.13 14.08 1.23
C GLU A 431 -12.59 15.23 0.37
N ARG A 432 -11.52 15.01 -0.37
CA ARG A 432 -10.83 16.01 -1.19
C ARG A 432 -11.07 15.88 -2.68
N GLY A 433 -11.95 15.00 -3.10
CA GLY A 433 -12.24 14.75 -4.50
C GLY A 433 -11.16 13.91 -5.20
N PHE A 434 -10.47 13.07 -4.47
CA PHE A 434 -9.50 12.10 -4.99
C PHE A 434 -10.13 11.20 -6.06
N ARG A 435 -9.38 10.92 -7.12
CA ARG A 435 -9.83 10.06 -8.23
C ARG A 435 -8.88 8.88 -8.40
N THR A 436 -9.44 7.68 -8.41
CA THR A 436 -8.69 6.46 -8.76
C THR A 436 -8.43 6.40 -10.26
N MET A 437 -7.51 5.53 -10.67
CA MET A 437 -7.34 5.24 -12.10
C MET A 437 -8.63 4.63 -12.70
N PHE A 438 -9.38 3.89 -11.93
CA PHE A 438 -10.65 3.29 -12.35
C PHE A 438 -11.74 4.35 -12.56
N ASP A 439 -11.76 5.42 -11.77
CA ASP A 439 -12.62 6.60 -12.01
C ASP A 439 -12.28 7.29 -13.33
N ARG A 440 -10.98 7.38 -13.61
CA ARG A 440 -10.48 8.07 -14.83
C ARG A 440 -10.68 7.24 -16.09
N LEU A 441 -10.72 5.91 -15.94
CA LEU A 441 -10.83 4.93 -17.02
C LEU A 441 -12.21 4.27 -17.09
N ASP A 442 -13.25 5.02 -16.79
CA ASP A 442 -14.62 4.52 -16.66
C ASP A 442 -15.13 3.77 -17.92
N TYR A 443 -14.69 4.19 -19.09
CA TYR A 443 -15.06 3.56 -20.36
C TYR A 443 -14.20 2.34 -20.75
N PHE A 444 -13.12 2.10 -20.02
CA PHE A 444 -12.20 0.99 -20.30
C PHE A 444 -12.54 -0.22 -19.42
N LYS A 445 -12.19 -1.41 -19.89
CA LYS A 445 -12.23 -2.59 -19.04
C LYS A 445 -11.05 -2.58 -18.08
N THR A 446 -11.31 -2.71 -16.80
CA THR A 446 -10.29 -2.60 -15.77
C THR A 446 -10.31 -3.79 -14.83
N LEU A 447 -9.12 -4.18 -14.39
CA LEU A 447 -8.89 -5.25 -13.41
C LEU A 447 -7.96 -4.73 -12.32
N ASN A 448 -8.35 -4.96 -11.08
CA ASN A 448 -7.50 -4.72 -9.92
C ASN A 448 -7.13 -6.03 -9.23
N CYS A 449 -5.82 -6.26 -9.07
CA CYS A 449 -5.27 -7.40 -8.34
C CYS A 449 -4.61 -6.93 -7.06
N ASN A 450 -5.30 -7.10 -5.93
CA ASN A 450 -4.81 -6.80 -4.58
C ASN A 450 -4.53 -5.31 -4.27
N GLY A 451 -4.89 -4.38 -5.14
CA GLY A 451 -4.74 -2.96 -4.85
C GLY A 451 -5.89 -2.41 -4.01
N GLN A 452 -5.59 -1.43 -3.16
CA GLN A 452 -6.58 -0.58 -2.51
C GLN A 452 -7.01 0.57 -3.43
N TYR A 453 -8.03 1.35 -3.03
CA TYR A 453 -8.56 2.47 -3.80
C TYR A 453 -9.05 2.03 -5.18
N ASP A 454 -9.94 1.07 -5.18
CA ASP A 454 -10.39 0.33 -6.35
C ASP A 454 -11.87 0.54 -6.71
N TRP A 455 -12.51 1.56 -6.12
CA TRP A 455 -13.89 1.86 -6.50
C TRP A 455 -13.98 2.21 -7.98
N ASN A 456 -15.05 1.77 -8.59
CA ASN A 456 -15.30 1.79 -10.02
C ASN A 456 -14.41 0.87 -10.88
N ALA A 457 -13.58 0.02 -10.30
CA ALA A 457 -12.97 -1.08 -11.03
C ALA A 457 -14.06 -2.07 -11.51
N HIS A 458 -13.94 -2.56 -12.74
CA HIS A 458 -14.90 -3.52 -13.29
C HIS A 458 -14.77 -4.89 -12.64
N VAL A 459 -13.55 -5.32 -12.37
CA VAL A 459 -13.22 -6.49 -11.57
C VAL A 459 -12.16 -6.11 -10.56
N THR A 460 -12.38 -6.45 -9.32
CA THR A 460 -11.40 -6.17 -8.27
C THR A 460 -11.24 -7.33 -7.31
N TYR A 461 -10.01 -7.51 -6.89
CA TYR A 461 -9.59 -8.35 -5.80
C TYR A 461 -8.90 -7.44 -4.80
N ASP A 462 -9.64 -6.95 -3.83
CA ASP A 462 -9.15 -5.98 -2.86
C ASP A 462 -8.15 -6.64 -1.89
N GLY A 463 -6.91 -6.13 -1.89
CA GLY A 463 -5.80 -6.65 -1.11
C GLY A 463 -5.56 -5.89 0.17
N LEU A 464 -6.37 -6.12 1.19
CA LEU A 464 -6.08 -5.58 2.52
C LEU A 464 -5.14 -6.54 3.31
N ILE A 465 -3.90 -6.62 3.03
CA ILE A 465 -2.98 -7.69 3.41
C ILE A 465 -2.49 -7.66 4.87
N ASN A 466 -2.72 -6.59 5.63
CA ASN A 466 -1.96 -6.33 6.85
C ASN A 466 -2.59 -6.83 8.16
N LEU A 467 -3.36 -7.90 8.16
CA LEU A 467 -4.06 -8.36 9.37
C LEU A 467 -3.51 -9.66 10.00
N GLY A 468 -2.24 -9.97 9.80
CA GLY A 468 -1.56 -11.00 10.58
C GLY A 468 -1.66 -12.44 10.08
N ALA A 469 -2.35 -12.70 8.94
CA ALA A 469 -2.38 -14.02 8.30
C ALA A 469 -1.48 -14.10 7.06
N GLY A 470 -0.64 -13.09 6.85
CA GLY A 470 0.07 -12.84 5.61
C GLY A 470 0.88 -14.01 5.07
N GLU A 471 1.67 -14.69 5.89
CA GLU A 471 2.53 -15.78 5.41
C GLU A 471 1.76 -17.01 4.92
N ALA A 472 0.64 -17.35 5.55
CA ALA A 472 -0.20 -18.46 5.12
C ALA A 472 -0.87 -18.21 3.77
N LEU A 473 -1.00 -16.93 3.39
CA LEU A 473 -1.68 -16.47 2.19
C LEU A 473 -0.73 -15.87 1.14
N ARG A 474 0.58 -16.03 1.34
CA ARG A 474 1.62 -15.34 0.57
C ARG A 474 1.44 -15.39 -0.94
N ASP A 475 1.09 -16.52 -1.48
CA ASP A 475 0.96 -16.69 -2.93
C ASP A 475 -0.47 -16.53 -3.45
N PHE A 476 -1.39 -16.29 -2.55
CA PHE A 476 -2.81 -16.31 -2.91
C PHE A 476 -3.19 -15.21 -3.89
N GLY A 477 -2.75 -13.99 -3.63
CA GLY A 477 -3.08 -12.85 -4.48
C GLY A 477 -2.51 -12.98 -5.89
N GLU A 478 -1.26 -13.39 -6.00
CA GLU A 478 -0.57 -13.58 -7.26
C GLU A 478 -1.20 -14.72 -8.08
N LYS A 479 -1.46 -15.85 -7.44
CA LYS A 479 -2.11 -17.00 -8.10
C LYS A 479 -3.48 -16.63 -8.63
N ARG A 480 -4.26 -15.93 -7.83
CA ARG A 480 -5.60 -15.47 -8.20
C ARG A 480 -5.59 -14.51 -9.38
N CYS A 481 -4.71 -13.52 -9.33
CA CYS A 481 -4.51 -12.57 -10.42
C CYS A 481 -4.07 -13.27 -11.71
N LEU A 482 -3.07 -14.13 -11.61
CA LEU A 482 -2.53 -14.86 -12.75
C LEU A 482 -3.57 -15.79 -13.38
N ARG A 483 -4.36 -16.47 -12.57
CA ARG A 483 -5.46 -17.29 -13.07
C ARG A 483 -6.48 -16.46 -13.85
N GLU A 484 -6.90 -15.35 -13.28
CA GLU A 484 -7.83 -14.42 -13.94
C GLU A 484 -7.29 -13.97 -15.30
N LEU A 485 -6.03 -13.57 -15.35
CA LEU A 485 -5.39 -13.13 -16.59
C LEU A 485 -5.26 -14.25 -17.60
N ASN A 486 -4.95 -15.47 -17.20
CA ASN A 486 -4.85 -16.63 -18.11
C ASN A 486 -6.22 -17.03 -18.69
N GLU A 487 -7.27 -17.02 -17.86
CA GLU A 487 -8.64 -17.26 -18.33
C GLU A 487 -9.06 -16.17 -19.32
N ARG A 488 -8.78 -14.91 -19.03
CA ARG A 488 -9.07 -13.78 -19.92
C ARG A 488 -8.24 -13.81 -21.21
N ALA A 489 -7.01 -14.28 -21.14
CA ALA A 489 -6.17 -14.48 -22.34
C ALA A 489 -6.79 -15.47 -23.32
N GLN A 490 -7.34 -16.56 -22.83
CA GLN A 490 -8.05 -17.51 -23.67
C GLN A 490 -9.30 -16.91 -24.32
N VAL A 491 -10.06 -16.15 -23.56
CA VAL A 491 -11.24 -15.43 -24.06
C VAL A 491 -10.82 -14.38 -25.11
N GLU A 492 -9.73 -13.66 -24.88
CA GLU A 492 -9.23 -12.65 -25.84
C GLU A 492 -8.85 -13.27 -27.19
N LEU A 493 -8.25 -14.46 -27.19
CA LEU A 493 -7.98 -15.19 -28.43
C LEU A 493 -9.28 -15.52 -29.19
N LYS A 494 -10.31 -15.98 -28.48
CA LYS A 494 -11.63 -16.22 -29.06
C LYS A 494 -12.27 -14.94 -29.59
N LEU A 495 -12.14 -13.83 -28.84
CA LEU A 495 -12.64 -12.53 -29.27
C LEU A 495 -11.93 -12.02 -30.53
N THR A 496 -10.63 -12.25 -30.65
CA THR A 496 -9.85 -11.87 -31.85
C THR A 496 -10.35 -12.63 -33.09
N GLU A 497 -10.55 -13.93 -32.97
CA GLU A 497 -11.11 -14.76 -34.03
C GLU A 497 -12.53 -14.31 -34.37
N LEU A 498 -13.36 -14.10 -33.37
CA LEU A 498 -14.75 -13.68 -33.55
C LEU A 498 -14.88 -12.29 -34.20
N ARG A 499 -13.98 -11.35 -33.84
CA ARG A 499 -13.91 -10.02 -34.49
C ARG A 499 -13.61 -10.15 -35.98
N SER A 500 -12.63 -10.94 -36.35
CA SER A 500 -12.29 -11.19 -37.76
C SER A 500 -13.44 -11.81 -38.54
N ASP A 501 -14.07 -12.82 -37.97
CA ASP A 501 -15.26 -13.48 -38.56
C ASP A 501 -16.44 -12.51 -38.69
N LEU A 502 -16.71 -11.72 -37.68
CA LEU A 502 -17.76 -10.70 -37.71
C LEU A 502 -17.50 -9.64 -38.77
N ILE A 503 -16.28 -9.16 -38.92
CA ILE A 503 -15.93 -8.16 -39.96
C ILE A 503 -16.22 -8.73 -41.34
N GLU A 504 -15.81 -9.94 -41.64
CA GLU A 504 -16.07 -10.64 -42.93
C GLU A 504 -17.58 -10.84 -43.11
N SER A 505 -18.28 -11.31 -42.09
CA SER A 505 -19.71 -11.61 -42.15
C SER A 505 -20.55 -10.33 -42.34
N ILE A 506 -20.18 -9.24 -41.70
CA ILE A 506 -20.84 -7.93 -41.86
C ILE A 506 -20.63 -7.41 -43.28
N GLN A 507 -19.43 -7.52 -43.82
CA GLN A 507 -19.11 -7.12 -45.18
C GLN A 507 -19.89 -7.95 -46.22
N ALA A 508 -19.99 -9.28 -46.02
CA ALA A 508 -20.81 -10.15 -46.83
C ALA A 508 -22.29 -9.79 -46.80
N TYR A 509 -22.82 -9.47 -45.61
CA TYR A 509 -24.19 -9.01 -45.47
C TYR A 509 -24.44 -7.67 -46.22
N ARG A 510 -23.50 -6.72 -46.12
CA ARG A 510 -23.60 -5.47 -46.84
C ARG A 510 -23.56 -5.65 -48.35
N ASN A 511 -22.80 -6.58 -48.84
CA ASN A 511 -22.63 -6.84 -50.30
C ASN A 511 -23.76 -7.67 -50.86
N THR A 512 -24.63 -8.27 -50.01
CA THR A 512 -25.76 -9.04 -50.50
C THR A 512 -26.81 -8.11 -51.11
N ALA A 513 -27.23 -8.45 -52.30
CA ALA A 513 -28.21 -7.64 -53.05
C ALA A 513 -29.52 -7.41 -52.23
N LYS A 514 -30.04 -6.23 -52.28
CA LYS A 514 -31.27 -5.88 -51.53
C LYS A 514 -32.49 -6.70 -51.93
N TRP A 515 -32.53 -7.22 -53.18
CA TRP A 515 -33.62 -8.04 -53.65
C TRP A 515 -33.53 -9.51 -53.15
N ALA A 516 -32.39 -9.91 -52.65
CA ALA A 516 -32.23 -11.25 -52.05
C ALA A 516 -32.69 -11.28 -50.58
N LEU A 517 -33.99 -11.01 -50.36
CA LEU A 517 -34.57 -10.79 -49.04
C LEU A 517 -34.33 -11.94 -48.07
N MET A 518 -34.57 -13.18 -48.50
CA MET A 518 -34.42 -14.35 -47.63
C MET A 518 -32.99 -14.56 -47.20
N THR A 519 -32.06 -14.38 -48.12
CA THR A 519 -30.61 -14.47 -47.82
C THR A 519 -30.19 -13.39 -46.85
N ARG A 520 -30.69 -12.17 -47.03
CA ARG A 520 -30.38 -11.03 -46.10
C ARG A 520 -30.93 -11.30 -44.72
N VAL A 521 -32.17 -11.77 -44.59
CA VAL A 521 -32.80 -12.09 -43.29
C VAL A 521 -32.00 -13.17 -42.58
N THR A 522 -31.60 -14.23 -43.27
CA THR A 522 -30.82 -15.34 -42.70
C THR A 522 -29.46 -14.87 -42.23
N LEU A 523 -28.75 -14.06 -43.05
CA LEU A 523 -27.46 -13.49 -42.70
C LEU A 523 -27.57 -12.57 -41.48
N LYS A 524 -28.59 -11.73 -41.46
CA LYS A 524 -28.84 -10.80 -40.33
C LYS A 524 -29.11 -11.56 -39.03
N GLN A 525 -29.91 -12.63 -39.07
CA GLN A 525 -30.17 -13.46 -37.89
C GLN A 525 -28.90 -14.13 -37.37
N ARG A 526 -28.04 -14.66 -38.24
CA ARG A 526 -26.75 -15.25 -37.87
C ARG A 526 -25.83 -14.20 -37.28
N LEU A 527 -25.76 -13.01 -37.88
CA LEU A 527 -24.98 -11.89 -37.37
C LEU A 527 -25.46 -11.43 -36.00
N GLY A 528 -26.79 -11.34 -35.81
CA GLY A 528 -27.37 -10.99 -34.52
C GLY A 528 -26.98 -11.95 -33.40
N GLN A 529 -26.95 -13.26 -33.69
CA GLN A 529 -26.50 -14.28 -32.74
C GLN A 529 -25.02 -14.17 -32.43
N LYS A 530 -24.16 -13.98 -33.43
CA LYS A 530 -22.70 -13.78 -33.24
C LYS A 530 -22.38 -12.50 -32.50
N LEU A 531 -23.09 -11.41 -32.77
CA LEU A 531 -22.93 -10.15 -32.03
C LEU A 531 -23.37 -10.29 -30.58
N LYS A 532 -24.40 -11.04 -30.30
CA LYS A 532 -24.80 -11.37 -28.94
C LYS A 532 -23.73 -12.15 -28.21
N GLU A 533 -23.19 -13.19 -28.86
CA GLU A 533 -22.07 -13.98 -28.31
C GLU A 533 -20.83 -13.09 -28.05
N TYR A 534 -20.52 -12.21 -28.99
CA TYR A 534 -19.41 -11.24 -28.84
C TYR A 534 -19.61 -10.35 -27.61
N ALA A 535 -20.80 -9.78 -27.41
CA ALA A 535 -21.08 -8.93 -26.27
C ALA A 535 -21.01 -9.67 -24.94
N GLU A 536 -21.44 -10.93 -24.90
CA GLU A 536 -21.34 -11.77 -23.70
C GLU A 536 -19.90 -12.14 -23.37
N LEU A 537 -19.04 -12.35 -24.39
CA LEU A 537 -17.63 -12.65 -24.20
C LEU A 537 -16.79 -11.41 -23.89
N ASP A 538 -17.14 -10.24 -24.39
CA ASP A 538 -16.30 -9.03 -24.32
C ASP A 538 -15.91 -8.68 -22.87
N ILE A 539 -16.83 -8.81 -21.92
CA ILE A 539 -16.56 -8.51 -20.50
C ILE A 539 -15.51 -9.44 -19.88
N HIS A 540 -15.33 -10.62 -20.45
CA HIS A 540 -14.37 -11.64 -19.99
C HIS A 540 -13.05 -11.63 -20.77
N GLY A 541 -12.88 -10.71 -21.72
CA GLY A 541 -11.64 -10.52 -22.45
C GLY A 541 -10.58 -9.83 -21.60
N MET A 542 -9.39 -9.62 -22.17
CA MET A 542 -8.30 -8.93 -21.47
C MET A 542 -8.70 -7.51 -21.11
N PRO A 543 -8.43 -7.10 -19.87
CA PRO A 543 -8.68 -5.73 -19.46
C PRO A 543 -7.75 -4.76 -20.20
N ASP A 544 -8.25 -3.59 -20.50
CA ASP A 544 -7.45 -2.51 -21.09
C ASP A 544 -6.40 -1.99 -20.10
N TYR A 545 -6.77 -1.94 -18.83
CA TYR A 545 -5.91 -1.53 -17.72
C TYR A 545 -5.97 -2.56 -16.61
N THR A 546 -4.78 -3.01 -16.17
CA THR A 546 -4.61 -3.91 -15.02
C THR A 546 -3.71 -3.26 -13.99
N LEU A 547 -4.18 -3.18 -12.75
CA LEU A 547 -3.37 -2.77 -11.61
C LEU A 547 -3.05 -3.99 -10.76
N ILE A 548 -1.77 -4.20 -10.48
CA ILE A 548 -1.27 -5.31 -9.67
C ILE A 548 -0.51 -4.74 -8.47
N TYR A 549 -0.79 -5.25 -7.29
CA TYR A 549 -0.07 -4.91 -6.07
C TYR A 549 0.58 -6.15 -5.46
N ASN A 550 1.87 -6.03 -5.11
CA ASN A 550 2.63 -7.06 -4.42
C ASN A 550 3.26 -6.47 -3.15
N PRO A 551 2.85 -6.90 -1.95
CA PRO A 551 3.34 -6.37 -0.68
C PRO A 551 4.57 -7.09 -0.12
N TRP A 552 4.98 -8.20 -0.69
CA TRP A 552 5.82 -9.18 -0.02
C TRP A 552 7.29 -8.77 0.15
N PRO A 553 7.95 -8.07 -0.77
CA PRO A 553 9.31 -7.59 -0.51
C PRO A 553 9.41 -6.73 0.75
N ASP A 554 8.47 -5.81 0.96
CA ASP A 554 8.40 -5.00 2.18
C ASP A 554 8.16 -5.84 3.43
N HIS A 555 7.19 -6.74 3.37
CA HIS A 555 6.82 -7.57 4.51
C HIS A 555 8.01 -8.36 5.05
N PHE A 556 8.73 -9.06 4.19
CA PHE A 556 9.89 -9.85 4.61
C PHE A 556 11.10 -8.97 4.97
N ALA A 557 11.31 -7.87 4.25
CA ALA A 557 12.38 -6.93 4.57
C ALA A 557 12.22 -6.30 5.97
N HIS A 558 10.99 -6.07 6.41
CA HIS A 558 10.73 -5.63 7.79
C HIS A 558 11.16 -6.67 8.81
N PHE A 559 10.70 -7.91 8.65
CA PHE A 559 10.82 -8.96 9.68
C PHE A 559 12.17 -9.67 9.67
N THR A 560 12.88 -9.67 8.55
CA THR A 560 14.15 -10.41 8.40
C THR A 560 15.32 -9.50 8.02
N GLY A 561 15.02 -8.24 7.68
CA GLY A 561 16.00 -7.28 7.19
C GLY A 561 15.96 -7.08 5.68
N PRO A 562 16.25 -5.85 5.20
CA PRO A 562 16.11 -5.52 3.78
C PRO A 562 17.10 -6.28 2.87
N PHE A 563 18.19 -6.79 3.43
CA PHE A 563 19.23 -7.52 2.70
C PHE A 563 19.32 -8.98 3.14
N SER A 564 18.27 -9.50 3.72
CA SER A 564 18.21 -10.87 4.20
C SER A 564 18.08 -11.89 3.06
N ASP A 565 18.37 -13.14 3.38
CA ASP A 565 18.18 -14.27 2.46
C ASP A 565 16.74 -14.39 1.98
N GLU A 566 15.76 -14.11 2.84
CA GLU A 566 14.34 -14.15 2.49
C GLU A 566 13.95 -13.14 1.41
N VAL A 567 14.73 -12.08 1.26
CA VAL A 567 14.52 -11.07 0.22
C VAL A 567 15.33 -11.40 -1.04
N ILE A 568 16.63 -11.68 -0.89
CA ILE A 568 17.58 -11.69 -2.01
C ILE A 568 17.99 -13.07 -2.52
N MET A 569 17.84 -14.13 -1.75
CA MET A 569 18.20 -15.48 -2.19
C MET A 569 17.34 -15.98 -3.36
N PRO A 570 17.76 -17.02 -4.09
CA PRO A 570 16.96 -17.62 -5.17
C PRO A 570 15.54 -18.01 -4.75
N THR A 571 15.35 -18.40 -3.50
CA THR A 571 14.02 -18.70 -2.92
C THR A 571 13.37 -17.47 -2.30
N GLY A 572 14.03 -16.31 -2.34
CA GLY A 572 13.58 -15.07 -1.74
C GLY A 572 12.51 -14.33 -2.53
N GLU A 573 11.99 -13.28 -1.94
CA GLU A 573 10.82 -12.56 -2.48
C GLU A 573 11.10 -11.83 -3.79
N LEU A 574 12.31 -11.35 -4.04
CA LEU A 574 12.64 -10.71 -5.32
C LEU A 574 12.63 -11.71 -6.48
N ASN A 575 13.08 -12.96 -6.26
CA ASN A 575 12.96 -14.01 -7.25
C ASN A 575 11.52 -14.50 -7.46
N ARG A 576 10.74 -14.50 -6.39
CA ARG A 576 9.30 -14.82 -6.50
C ARG A 576 8.57 -13.73 -7.31
N LEU A 577 8.88 -12.48 -7.07
CA LEU A 577 8.36 -11.36 -7.86
C LEU A 577 8.76 -11.49 -9.34
N ASP A 578 10.02 -11.79 -9.60
CA ASP A 578 10.55 -12.05 -10.96
C ASP A 578 9.74 -13.15 -11.67
N TYR A 579 9.49 -14.25 -10.99
CA TYR A 579 8.66 -15.34 -11.51
C TYR A 579 7.23 -14.89 -11.85
N TRP A 580 6.56 -14.18 -10.94
CA TRP A 580 5.19 -13.71 -11.14
C TRP A 580 5.09 -12.70 -12.29
N LEU A 581 6.09 -11.83 -12.43
CA LEU A 581 6.15 -10.87 -13.55
C LEU A 581 6.30 -11.60 -14.89
N ARG A 582 7.15 -12.62 -14.97
CA ARG A 582 7.28 -13.42 -16.19
C ARG A 582 6.02 -14.19 -16.54
N GLU A 583 5.38 -14.78 -15.56
CA GLU A 583 4.11 -15.49 -15.77
C GLU A 583 2.98 -14.51 -16.19
N THR A 584 2.98 -13.30 -15.66
CA THR A 584 2.04 -12.26 -16.06
C THR A 584 2.29 -11.81 -17.50
N GLU A 585 3.55 -11.58 -17.88
CA GLU A 585 3.90 -11.29 -19.28
C GLU A 585 3.51 -12.44 -20.21
N ALA A 586 3.69 -13.69 -19.77
CA ALA A 586 3.32 -14.88 -20.56
C ALA A 586 1.81 -14.89 -20.86
N ALA A 587 0.97 -14.48 -19.92
CA ALA A 587 -0.48 -14.36 -20.14
C ALA A 587 -0.80 -13.33 -21.24
N TYR A 588 -0.13 -12.19 -21.24
CA TYR A 588 -0.29 -11.15 -22.27
C TYR A 588 0.22 -11.59 -23.63
N LYS A 589 1.32 -12.33 -23.69
CA LYS A 589 1.84 -12.94 -24.92
C LYS A 589 0.87 -13.99 -25.46
N LYS A 590 0.32 -14.83 -24.59
CA LYS A 590 -0.70 -15.82 -24.95
C LYS A 590 -1.96 -15.18 -25.51
N ALA A 591 -2.36 -14.04 -24.95
CA ALA A 591 -3.50 -13.26 -25.43
C ALA A 591 -3.26 -12.57 -26.79
N GLY A 592 -2.01 -12.53 -27.26
CA GLY A 592 -1.64 -11.86 -28.51
C GLY A 592 -1.62 -10.33 -28.43
N ILE A 593 -1.53 -9.77 -27.23
CA ILE A 593 -1.61 -8.31 -27.00
C ILE A 593 -0.34 -7.71 -26.42
N TYR A 594 0.70 -8.49 -26.18
CA TYR A 594 1.94 -8.01 -25.55
C TYR A 594 2.57 -6.84 -26.32
N ASP A 595 2.54 -6.88 -27.66
CA ASP A 595 3.12 -5.83 -28.50
C ASP A 595 2.39 -4.50 -28.43
N ARG A 596 1.17 -4.48 -27.89
CA ARG A 596 0.35 -3.28 -27.69
C ARG A 596 0.23 -2.89 -26.23
N THR A 597 0.99 -3.54 -25.34
CA THR A 597 0.94 -3.35 -23.91
C THR A 597 2.14 -2.54 -23.42
N LEU A 598 1.89 -1.43 -22.75
CA LEU A 598 2.89 -0.70 -21.99
C LEU A 598 2.85 -1.16 -20.53
N TRP A 599 4.00 -1.60 -20.03
CA TRP A 599 4.20 -2.02 -18.66
C TRP A 599 4.86 -0.92 -17.87
N GLY A 600 4.37 -0.67 -16.66
CA GLY A 600 4.99 0.23 -15.71
C GLY A 600 5.01 -0.38 -14.34
N MET A 601 6.09 -0.15 -13.60
CA MET A 601 6.26 -0.65 -12.23
C MET A 601 6.87 0.42 -11.35
N ALA A 602 6.37 0.54 -10.13
CA ALA A 602 6.94 1.40 -9.12
C ALA A 602 6.97 0.71 -7.76
N GLY A 603 8.05 0.94 -7.01
CA GLY A 603 8.09 0.76 -5.57
C GLY A 603 7.53 1.98 -4.86
N ASP A 604 6.97 1.78 -3.69
CA ASP A 604 6.49 2.89 -2.86
C ASP A 604 7.60 3.51 -2.02
N HIS A 605 8.57 2.73 -1.60
CA HIS A 605 9.77 3.11 -0.87
C HIS A 605 10.81 2.00 -0.90
N GLY A 606 12.03 2.28 -0.45
CA GLY A 606 13.00 1.26 -0.08
C GLY A 606 12.93 0.95 1.42
N LEU A 607 13.89 0.17 1.92
CA LEU A 607 14.06 -0.11 3.34
C LEU A 607 15.55 0.00 3.71
N ALA A 608 15.77 0.40 4.97
CA ALA A 608 17.09 0.46 5.57
C ALA A 608 17.20 -0.52 6.75
N PRO A 609 18.38 -1.08 7.04
CA PRO A 609 18.58 -1.94 8.18
C PRO A 609 18.49 -1.19 9.50
N VAL A 610 17.98 -1.87 10.53
CA VAL A 610 17.93 -1.37 11.90
C VAL A 610 18.80 -2.27 12.77
N TYR A 611 19.82 -1.67 13.37
CA TYR A 611 20.71 -2.35 14.30
C TYR A 611 20.42 -2.01 15.75
N TYR A 612 19.85 -0.85 16.01
CA TYR A 612 19.53 -0.36 17.34
C TYR A 612 18.24 0.43 17.35
N SER A 613 17.40 0.22 18.36
CA SER A 613 16.09 0.87 18.47
C SER A 613 15.97 1.72 19.73
N LEU A 614 15.30 2.85 19.59
CA LEU A 614 15.05 3.83 20.64
C LEU A 614 13.57 4.20 20.71
N ASN A 615 13.15 4.65 21.87
CA ASN A 615 11.83 5.21 22.09
C ASN A 615 11.94 6.73 22.38
N PRO A 616 11.83 7.60 21.38
CA PRO A 616 12.02 9.04 21.55
C PRO A 616 11.12 9.67 22.61
N GLU A 617 9.87 9.22 22.72
CA GLU A 617 8.94 9.74 23.72
C GLU A 617 9.43 9.52 25.17
N LYS A 618 10.09 8.41 25.42
CA LYS A 618 10.68 8.13 26.72
C LYS A 618 11.95 8.96 26.96
N GLN A 619 12.77 9.13 25.93
CA GLN A 619 13.99 9.91 26.05
C GLN A 619 13.74 11.42 26.22
N ILE A 620 12.71 11.95 25.58
CA ILE A 620 12.41 13.38 25.63
C ILE A 620 11.57 13.70 26.87
N PHE A 621 10.44 13.03 27.08
CA PHE A 621 9.44 13.47 28.05
C PHE A 621 9.63 12.92 29.46
N GLU A 622 10.13 11.71 29.65
CA GLU A 622 10.38 11.17 31.00
C GLU A 622 11.45 11.95 31.76
N PRO A 623 12.61 12.27 31.18
CA PRO A 623 13.59 13.12 31.86
C PRO A 623 13.09 14.54 32.11
N LEU A 624 12.31 15.12 31.18
CA LEU A 624 11.69 16.44 31.39
C LEU A 624 10.81 16.48 32.62
N GLN A 625 9.98 15.47 32.81
CA GLN A 625 9.12 15.37 33.98
C GLN A 625 9.92 15.26 35.28
N LYS A 626 11.01 14.49 35.27
CA LYS A 626 11.89 14.33 36.44
C LYS A 626 12.69 15.60 36.77
N GLU A 627 13.27 16.23 35.78
CA GLU A 627 14.16 17.37 35.96
C GLU A 627 13.43 18.68 36.18
N LEU A 628 12.34 18.92 35.50
CA LEU A 628 11.61 20.18 35.56
C LEU A 628 10.36 20.12 36.44
N GLY A 629 9.98 18.95 36.92
CA GLY A 629 8.78 18.77 37.71
C GLY A 629 7.49 19.14 36.97
N VAL A 630 7.53 19.12 35.63
CA VAL A 630 6.39 19.46 34.76
C VAL A 630 5.76 18.19 34.26
N GLN A 631 4.48 17.99 34.50
CA GLN A 631 3.75 16.87 33.98
C GLN A 631 3.34 17.14 32.53
N VAL A 632 3.76 16.27 31.63
CA VAL A 632 3.37 16.26 30.21
C VAL A 632 2.55 14.99 29.95
N VAL A 633 1.30 15.18 29.52
CA VAL A 633 0.43 14.06 29.17
C VAL A 633 0.72 13.65 27.74
N VAL A 634 1.33 12.49 27.60
CA VAL A 634 1.73 11.91 26.31
C VAL A 634 0.82 10.71 25.99
N ASP A 635 0.18 10.72 24.86
CA ASP A 635 -0.61 9.60 24.35
C ASP A 635 0.01 9.03 23.07
N LYS A 636 0.36 7.76 23.11
CA LYS A 636 0.91 7.03 21.97
C LYS A 636 -0.20 6.30 21.22
N ILE A 637 -0.57 6.81 20.07
CA ILE A 637 -1.64 6.23 19.24
C ILE A 637 -1.19 5.02 18.44
N SER A 638 0.11 4.94 18.14
CA SER A 638 0.72 3.79 17.44
C SER A 638 1.23 2.74 18.42
N SER A 639 1.33 1.51 17.96
CA SER A 639 2.16 0.48 18.59
C SER A 639 3.58 0.52 18.01
N ASP A 640 4.52 -0.10 18.71
CA ASP A 640 5.83 -0.36 18.12
C ASP A 640 5.67 -1.29 16.91
N GLU A 641 6.50 -1.12 15.90
CA GLU A 641 6.48 -1.97 14.72
C GLU A 641 6.63 -3.44 15.14
N GLY A 642 5.74 -4.30 14.62
CA GLY A 642 5.70 -5.73 14.97
C GLY A 642 4.69 -6.11 16.06
N GLU A 643 3.99 -5.17 16.68
CA GLU A 643 2.96 -5.47 17.70
C GLU A 643 1.60 -5.89 17.14
N GLY A 644 1.39 -5.73 15.84
CA GLY A 644 0.17 -6.14 15.17
C GLY A 644 -0.95 -5.07 15.15
N PRO A 645 -2.10 -5.41 14.55
CA PRO A 645 -3.17 -4.45 14.32
C PRO A 645 -3.91 -4.05 15.60
N LYS A 646 -4.52 -2.85 15.57
CA LYS A 646 -5.37 -2.33 16.64
C LYS A 646 -6.82 -2.24 16.18
N LEU A 647 -7.72 -2.48 17.12
CA LEU A 647 -9.16 -2.28 16.94
C LEU A 647 -9.57 -0.94 17.55
N THR A 648 -10.13 -0.06 16.72
CA THR A 648 -10.55 1.29 17.09
C THR A 648 -12.06 1.43 16.91
N ASN A 649 -12.72 2.12 17.83
CA ASN A 649 -14.14 2.42 17.70
C ASN A 649 -14.35 3.74 16.95
N ALA A 650 -14.79 3.68 15.71
CA ALA A 650 -15.01 4.84 14.87
C ALA A 650 -16.13 5.77 15.36
N LEU A 651 -17.10 5.27 16.12
CA LEU A 651 -18.21 6.07 16.65
C LEU A 651 -17.89 6.75 17.98
N ASN A 652 -16.94 6.24 18.74
CA ASN A 652 -16.55 6.80 20.04
C ASN A 652 -15.04 6.65 20.23
N ALA A 653 -14.29 7.34 19.38
CA ALA A 653 -12.84 7.36 19.43
C ALA A 653 -12.35 8.24 20.59
N PRO A 654 -11.14 8.00 21.12
CA PRO A 654 -10.55 8.84 22.15
C PRO A 654 -10.41 10.31 21.69
N SER A 655 -10.69 11.25 22.60
CA SER A 655 -10.44 12.68 22.40
C SER A 655 -9.02 13.04 22.82
N TYR A 656 -8.40 13.98 22.10
CA TYR A 656 -7.05 14.46 22.42
C TYR A 656 -7.05 15.83 23.11
N LYS A 657 -8.21 16.40 23.41
CA LYS A 657 -8.33 17.74 24.01
C LYS A 657 -7.62 17.91 25.35
N ALA A 658 -7.48 16.83 26.12
CA ALA A 658 -6.78 16.82 27.42
C ALA A 658 -5.34 16.26 27.31
N VAL A 659 -4.86 15.96 26.12
CA VAL A 659 -3.53 15.42 25.88
C VAL A 659 -2.59 16.55 25.43
N ASP A 660 -1.36 16.56 25.94
CA ASP A 660 -0.35 17.55 25.58
C ASP A 660 0.39 17.19 24.30
N VAL A 661 0.73 15.92 24.15
CA VAL A 661 1.51 15.40 23.01
C VAL A 661 0.92 14.07 22.56
N VAL A 662 0.68 13.93 21.26
CA VAL A 662 0.30 12.66 20.64
C VAL A 662 1.48 12.13 19.85
N VAL A 663 1.82 10.86 20.09
CA VAL A 663 2.92 10.16 19.42
C VAL A 663 2.37 9.23 18.36
N ALA A 664 2.86 9.40 17.14
CA ALA A 664 2.58 8.50 16.02
C ALA A 664 3.91 8.03 15.41
N SER A 665 4.46 6.92 15.89
CA SER A 665 5.66 6.33 15.32
C SER A 665 5.31 5.53 14.08
N THR A 666 6.22 5.48 13.12
CA THR A 666 5.94 4.82 11.86
C THR A 666 7.15 4.10 11.29
N ALA A 667 7.06 2.80 11.15
CA ALA A 667 8.00 1.93 10.43
C ALA A 667 9.50 2.12 10.79
N GLY A 668 9.79 2.75 11.92
CA GLY A 668 11.14 2.93 12.45
C GLY A 668 11.92 4.11 11.87
N GLY A 669 11.59 4.59 10.69
CA GLY A 669 12.33 5.66 9.99
C GLY A 669 11.78 7.07 10.18
N ASN A 670 10.59 7.19 10.76
CA ASN A 670 9.95 8.45 11.08
C ASN A 670 9.26 8.36 12.44
N PHE A 671 9.32 9.44 13.18
CA PHE A 671 8.61 9.55 14.46
C PHE A 671 7.91 10.90 14.50
N MET A 672 6.59 10.86 14.47
CA MET A 672 5.77 12.06 14.36
C MET A 672 5.18 12.44 15.73
N LEU A 673 5.36 13.67 16.10
CA LEU A 673 4.81 14.27 17.32
C LEU A 673 3.78 15.35 16.95
N ASP A 674 2.59 15.25 17.53
CA ASP A 674 1.60 16.30 17.49
C ASP A 674 1.52 17.00 18.85
N PHE A 675 1.74 18.29 18.87
CA PHE A 675 1.74 19.09 20.08
C PHE A 675 0.45 19.91 20.23
N PHE A 676 -0.06 19.95 21.43
CA PHE A 676 -1.02 20.97 21.84
C PHE A 676 -0.44 22.38 21.61
N ASN A 677 -1.21 23.27 21.02
CA ASN A 677 -0.78 24.65 20.85
C ASN A 677 -1.16 25.46 22.12
N SER A 678 -0.17 26.01 22.79
CA SER A 678 -0.37 26.74 24.05
C SER A 678 -1.29 27.97 23.91
N ALA A 679 -1.40 28.54 22.72
CA ALA A 679 -2.22 29.71 22.45
C ALA A 679 -3.64 29.34 21.97
N SER A 680 -3.79 28.31 21.13
CA SER A 680 -5.05 27.99 20.44
C SER A 680 -5.61 26.59 20.73
N GLY A 681 -5.00 25.86 21.65
CA GLY A 681 -5.37 24.48 21.92
C GLY A 681 -5.00 23.53 20.79
N TRP A 682 -5.90 22.64 20.40
CA TRP A 682 -5.69 21.73 19.28
C TRP A 682 -6.17 22.29 17.93
N ALA A 683 -6.71 23.52 17.91
CA ALA A 683 -7.29 24.08 16.70
C ALA A 683 -6.27 24.34 15.59
N THR A 684 -5.06 24.75 15.93
CA THR A 684 -4.00 25.02 14.96
C THR A 684 -2.68 24.35 15.34
N GLN A 685 -1.88 24.03 14.34
CA GLN A 685 -0.53 23.51 14.54
C GLN A 685 0.39 24.58 15.11
N PRO A 686 1.17 24.29 16.17
CA PRO A 686 2.20 25.20 16.63
C PRO A 686 3.37 25.24 15.62
N VAL A 687 3.98 26.42 15.51
CA VAL A 687 5.17 26.65 14.67
C VAL A 687 6.44 26.71 15.54
N PHE A 688 7.60 26.75 14.87
CA PHE A 688 8.90 26.71 15.57
C PHE A 688 9.00 27.68 16.76
N HIS A 689 8.66 28.94 16.55
CA HIS A 689 8.76 29.94 17.61
C HIS A 689 7.87 29.62 18.84
N GLU A 690 6.67 29.12 18.60
CA GLU A 690 5.76 28.71 19.68
C GLU A 690 6.27 27.47 20.42
N LEU A 691 6.95 26.55 19.72
CA LEU A 691 7.50 25.35 20.34
C LEU A 691 8.77 25.61 21.17
N THR A 692 9.48 26.72 20.94
CA THR A 692 10.59 27.15 21.82
C THR A 692 10.13 27.66 23.17
N GLN A 693 8.84 27.98 23.31
CA GLN A 693 8.20 28.49 24.53
C GLN A 693 6.92 27.71 24.84
N TRP A 694 6.90 26.45 24.50
CA TRP A 694 5.70 25.62 24.64
C TRP A 694 5.32 25.38 26.09
N LYS A 695 4.03 25.46 26.38
CA LYS A 695 3.47 25.18 27.71
C LYS A 695 2.48 24.03 27.63
N PRO A 696 2.64 22.98 28.46
CA PRO A 696 1.62 21.94 28.60
C PRO A 696 0.30 22.53 29.11
N ILE A 697 -0.79 21.81 28.91
CA ILE A 697 -2.16 22.28 29.29
C ILE A 697 -2.25 22.71 30.76
N ASN A 698 -1.66 21.90 31.64
CA ASN A 698 -1.74 22.12 33.11
C ASN A 698 -0.47 22.74 33.68
N SER A 699 0.33 23.43 32.89
CA SER A 699 1.57 24.09 33.35
C SER A 699 1.69 25.50 32.80
N ALA A 700 2.12 26.41 33.66
CA ALA A 700 2.45 27.77 33.27
C ALA A 700 3.93 27.94 32.86
N LYS A 701 4.75 26.90 33.09
CA LYS A 701 6.20 26.96 32.83
C LYS A 701 6.50 26.64 31.36
N PRO A 702 7.14 27.53 30.62
CA PRO A 702 7.50 27.27 29.25
C PRO A 702 8.65 26.26 29.15
N ILE A 703 8.60 25.44 28.12
CA ILE A 703 9.61 24.43 27.77
C ILE A 703 10.01 24.65 26.30
N ASP A 704 11.30 24.71 26.04
CA ASP A 704 11.81 24.65 24.67
C ASP A 704 11.87 23.18 24.21
N VAL A 705 10.74 22.67 23.68
CA VAL A 705 10.63 21.27 23.27
C VAL A 705 11.48 20.93 22.06
N ILE A 706 11.84 21.92 21.25
CA ILE A 706 12.76 21.76 20.13
C ILE A 706 14.16 21.44 20.66
N ASN A 707 14.68 22.29 21.52
CA ASN A 707 16.02 22.12 22.09
C ASN A 707 16.11 20.85 22.94
N GLU A 708 15.11 20.57 23.75
CA GLU A 708 15.05 19.34 24.53
C GLU A 708 15.06 18.09 23.65
N SER A 709 14.30 18.07 22.56
CA SER A 709 14.27 16.94 21.62
C SER A 709 15.64 16.73 20.98
N VAL A 710 16.28 17.79 20.52
CA VAL A 710 17.59 17.72 19.82
C VAL A 710 18.69 17.25 20.77
N ILE A 711 18.76 17.82 21.98
CA ILE A 711 19.83 17.50 22.93
C ILE A 711 19.66 16.08 23.48
N ARG A 712 18.42 15.68 23.83
CA ARG A 712 18.17 14.38 24.44
C ARG A 712 18.30 13.21 23.47
N LEU A 713 17.96 13.41 22.21
CA LEU A 713 18.19 12.39 21.18
C LEU A 713 19.63 12.38 20.66
N GLY A 714 20.32 13.53 20.71
CA GLY A 714 21.74 13.66 20.41
C GLY A 714 22.12 13.09 19.04
N ASP A 715 23.16 12.26 19.04
CA ASP A 715 23.69 11.64 17.81
C ASP A 715 22.79 10.57 17.18
N THR A 716 21.74 10.15 17.85
CA THR A 716 20.76 9.23 17.28
C THR A 716 19.83 9.90 16.29
N LEU A 717 19.63 11.21 16.44
CA LEU A 717 18.81 12.04 15.58
C LEU A 717 19.61 12.51 14.38
N ASP A 718 19.16 12.21 13.17
CA ASP A 718 19.72 12.81 11.96
C ASP A 718 19.29 14.28 11.89
N TYR A 719 17.99 14.51 11.90
CA TYR A 719 17.40 15.83 12.10
C TYR A 719 15.91 15.71 12.45
N LEU A 720 15.38 16.76 13.01
CA LEU A 720 13.93 16.98 13.11
C LEU A 720 13.50 18.07 12.12
N VAL A 721 12.25 18.04 11.76
CA VAL A 721 11.64 19.05 10.88
C VAL A 721 10.40 19.63 11.55
N VAL A 722 10.23 20.93 11.47
CA VAL A 722 9.09 21.65 12.04
C VAL A 722 8.73 22.84 11.15
N ARG A 723 7.48 23.31 11.20
CA ARG A 723 7.08 24.53 10.50
C ARG A 723 7.82 25.73 11.07
N GLU A 724 8.49 26.50 10.25
CA GLU A 724 9.06 27.80 10.64
C GLU A 724 7.96 28.85 10.83
N ALA A 725 6.97 28.79 9.95
CA ALA A 725 5.78 29.62 9.98
C ALA A 725 4.59 28.79 9.45
N SER A 726 3.37 29.32 9.53
CA SER A 726 2.20 28.66 8.97
C SER A 726 2.40 28.35 7.48
N CYS A 727 2.14 27.12 7.10
CA CYS A 727 2.28 26.64 5.74
C CYS A 727 0.94 26.60 5.00
N THR A 728 0.98 27.00 3.72
CA THR A 728 -0.08 26.76 2.75
C THR A 728 0.53 26.04 1.54
N ILE A 729 -0.31 25.52 0.67
CA ILE A 729 0.16 24.87 -0.55
C ILE A 729 0.90 25.88 -1.41
N GLY A 730 2.16 25.56 -1.75
CA GLY A 730 3.00 26.42 -2.56
C GLY A 730 3.66 27.59 -1.81
N ASP A 731 3.39 27.77 -0.53
CA ASP A 731 4.03 28.79 0.32
C ASP A 731 4.27 28.22 1.72
N CYS A 732 5.45 27.64 1.92
CA CYS A 732 5.80 26.98 3.17
C CYS A 732 7.26 27.23 3.52
N ALA A 733 7.55 27.42 4.78
CA ALA A 733 8.90 27.45 5.32
C ALA A 733 9.01 26.41 6.43
N VAL A 734 10.03 25.59 6.36
CA VAL A 734 10.32 24.56 7.37
C VAL A 734 11.71 24.76 7.95
N ARG A 735 11.85 24.45 9.22
CA ARG A 735 13.16 24.44 9.89
C ARG A 735 13.59 23.00 10.09
N VAL A 736 14.84 22.75 9.71
CA VAL A 736 15.53 21.46 9.87
C VAL A 736 16.59 21.63 10.93
N ILE A 737 16.56 20.79 11.96
CA ILE A 737 17.42 20.95 13.12
C ILE A 737 18.06 19.61 13.47
N GLY A 738 19.36 19.60 13.66
CA GLY A 738 20.11 18.42 14.08
C GLY A 738 21.37 18.78 14.83
N MET A 739 22.08 17.76 15.29
CA MET A 739 23.40 17.91 15.92
C MET A 739 24.50 17.50 14.96
N ARG A 740 25.54 18.30 14.86
CA ARG A 740 26.73 17.96 14.10
C ARG A 740 27.95 18.37 14.92
N ASP A 741 28.88 17.45 15.16
CA ASP A 741 30.08 17.66 15.95
C ASP A 741 29.82 18.24 17.36
N GLY A 742 28.71 17.79 17.97
CA GLY A 742 28.31 18.21 19.30
C GLY A 742 27.62 19.56 19.38
N GLU A 743 27.39 20.23 18.24
CA GLU A 743 26.73 21.53 18.16
C GLU A 743 25.38 21.42 17.43
N ARG A 744 24.39 22.18 17.91
CA ARG A 744 23.10 22.31 17.25
C ARG A 744 23.22 23.11 15.97
N VAL A 745 22.67 22.61 14.89
CA VAL A 745 22.59 23.27 13.57
C VAL A 745 21.13 23.44 13.20
N ASP A 746 20.75 24.68 12.88
CA ASP A 746 19.43 25.03 12.37
C ASP A 746 19.55 25.46 10.91
N GLU A 747 18.70 24.91 10.08
CA GLU A 747 18.61 25.22 8.66
C GLU A 747 17.16 25.48 8.26
N ILE A 748 16.95 26.25 7.22
CA ILE A 748 15.63 26.63 6.76
C ILE A 748 15.49 26.33 5.29
N ILE A 749 14.36 25.71 4.93
CA ILE A 749 13.94 25.54 3.54
C ILE A 749 12.69 26.40 3.34
N ARG A 750 12.78 27.37 2.42
CA ARG A 750 11.65 28.21 2.01
C ARG A 750 11.16 27.76 0.65
N GLN A 751 9.86 27.61 0.52
CA GLN A 751 9.18 27.28 -0.74
C GLN A 751 8.23 28.41 -1.12
N VAL A 752 8.38 28.90 -2.35
CA VAL A 752 7.44 29.84 -2.98
C VAL A 752 7.16 29.31 -4.39
N GLY A 753 5.96 28.81 -4.61
CA GLY A 753 5.60 28.13 -5.85
C GLY A 753 6.46 26.89 -6.11
N ASP A 754 7.10 26.86 -7.28
CA ASP A 754 8.04 25.81 -7.66
C ASP A 754 9.51 26.09 -7.22
N LYS A 755 9.76 27.24 -6.61
CA LYS A 755 11.10 27.66 -6.16
C LYS A 755 11.37 27.30 -4.70
N ARG A 756 12.60 26.87 -4.41
CA ARG A 756 13.06 26.57 -3.04
C ARG A 756 14.39 27.26 -2.77
N PHE A 757 14.51 27.75 -1.53
CA PHE A 757 15.73 28.33 -1.01
C PHE A 757 16.15 27.60 0.26
N TYR A 758 17.35 27.06 0.26
CA TYR A 758 17.91 26.31 1.37
C TYR A 758 19.09 27.05 1.98
N SER A 759 18.99 27.37 3.27
CA SER A 759 20.00 28.17 3.99
C SER A 759 20.18 27.67 5.42
N ALA A 760 21.34 27.97 6.00
CA ALA A 760 21.61 27.75 7.42
C ALA A 760 21.42 29.04 8.21
N VAL A 761 21.00 28.89 9.46
CA VAL A 761 21.01 29.99 10.47
C VAL A 761 22.44 30.14 10.95
N GLY A 762 23.22 30.95 10.25
CA GLY A 762 24.67 31.08 10.46
C GLY A 762 25.46 30.01 9.68
N GLY A 763 26.42 30.43 8.88
CA GLY A 763 27.23 29.52 8.07
C GLY A 763 26.54 28.93 6.83
N LYS A 764 27.04 27.79 6.39
CA LYS A 764 26.53 27.09 5.21
C LYS A 764 25.69 25.89 5.61
N PRO A 765 24.65 25.52 4.82
CA PRO A 765 23.85 24.33 5.07
C PRO A 765 24.69 23.06 5.00
N GLN A 766 24.44 22.12 5.94
CA GLN A 766 25.17 20.87 6.04
C GLN A 766 24.29 19.65 6.38
N LEU A 767 23.09 19.83 6.94
CA LEU A 767 22.30 18.73 7.46
C LEU A 767 21.81 17.78 6.36
N LEU A 768 21.54 18.29 5.16
CA LEU A 768 21.00 17.50 4.06
C LEU A 768 22.08 16.96 3.10
N ASP A 769 23.35 17.17 3.40
CA ASP A 769 24.50 16.64 2.64
C ASP A 769 24.43 16.93 1.13
N VAL A 770 23.92 18.07 0.73
CA VAL A 770 23.69 18.40 -0.69
C VAL A 770 24.98 18.57 -1.51
N GLN A 771 26.12 18.59 -0.87
CA GLN A 771 27.43 18.62 -1.51
C GLN A 771 28.22 17.30 -1.35
N VAL A 772 27.64 16.30 -0.74
CA VAL A 772 28.25 14.98 -0.48
C VAL A 772 27.76 13.99 -1.53
N LEU A 773 28.68 13.22 -2.12
CA LEU A 773 28.33 12.16 -3.05
C LEU A 773 27.80 10.94 -2.29
N ASN A 774 26.78 10.30 -2.84
CA ASN A 774 26.17 9.11 -2.27
C ASN A 774 27.09 7.89 -2.52
N PRO A 775 27.61 7.25 -1.46
CA PRO A 775 28.53 6.13 -1.63
C PRO A 775 27.88 4.84 -2.16
N TYR A 776 26.56 4.74 -2.12
CA TYR A 776 25.83 3.60 -2.70
C TYR A 776 25.75 3.65 -4.24
N LEU A 777 25.94 4.82 -4.83
CA LEU A 777 25.88 5.01 -6.27
C LEU A 777 27.27 4.92 -6.90
N PRO A 778 27.36 4.52 -8.19
CA PRO A 778 28.57 4.67 -8.95
C PRO A 778 29.04 6.13 -8.95
N ALA A 779 30.35 6.34 -8.96
CA ALA A 779 30.90 7.68 -9.09
C ALA A 779 30.37 8.36 -10.37
N PRO A 780 29.96 9.63 -10.30
CA PRO A 780 29.53 10.36 -11.48
C PRO A 780 30.64 10.43 -12.54
N THR A 781 30.25 10.42 -13.81
CA THR A 781 31.16 10.73 -14.91
C THR A 781 31.66 12.18 -14.78
N ALA A 782 32.72 12.54 -15.48
CA ALA A 782 33.24 13.93 -15.47
C ALA A 782 32.16 14.94 -15.90
N GLN A 783 31.34 14.59 -16.90
CA GLN A 783 30.23 15.43 -17.37
C GLN A 783 29.09 15.55 -16.33
N GLU A 784 28.74 14.44 -15.70
CA GLU A 784 27.71 14.43 -14.63
C GLU A 784 28.18 15.23 -13.40
N PHE A 785 29.45 15.07 -13.04
CA PHE A 785 30.07 15.85 -11.95
C PHE A 785 30.10 17.36 -12.23
N GLU A 786 30.35 17.74 -13.45
CA GLU A 786 30.32 19.16 -13.87
C GLU A 786 28.91 19.73 -13.73
N LYS A 787 27.88 19.02 -14.17
CA LYS A 787 26.49 19.40 -13.96
C LYS A 787 26.13 19.52 -12.49
N PHE A 788 26.56 18.57 -11.68
CA PHE A 788 26.37 18.60 -10.24
C PHE A 788 26.99 19.86 -9.62
N ALA A 789 28.23 20.16 -9.96
CA ALA A 789 28.94 21.33 -9.47
C ALA A 789 28.24 22.64 -9.90
N GLN A 790 27.75 22.71 -11.11
CA GLN A 790 26.98 23.87 -11.62
C GLN A 790 25.67 24.06 -10.84
N LEU A 791 24.96 22.99 -10.51
CA LEU A 791 23.75 23.06 -9.71
C LEU A 791 24.04 23.46 -8.27
N VAL A 792 25.10 22.94 -7.68
CA VAL A 792 25.56 23.38 -6.34
C VAL A 792 25.82 24.88 -6.33
N ASP A 793 26.55 25.37 -7.30
CA ASP A 793 26.85 26.80 -7.43
C ASP A 793 25.57 27.62 -7.56
N LYS A 794 24.69 27.25 -8.46
CA LYS A 794 23.44 27.96 -8.71
C LYS A 794 22.49 27.94 -7.50
N CYS A 795 22.26 26.78 -6.91
CA CYS A 795 21.24 26.60 -5.88
C CYS A 795 21.68 27.03 -4.47
N LEU A 796 22.98 26.89 -4.15
CA LEU A 796 23.50 27.21 -2.81
C LEU A 796 24.26 28.52 -2.77
N TYR A 797 25.11 28.83 -3.77
CA TYR A 797 26.03 29.96 -3.67
C TYR A 797 25.52 31.23 -4.36
N ARG A 798 24.77 31.10 -5.46
CA ARG A 798 24.23 32.28 -6.19
C ARG A 798 22.79 32.61 -5.78
N ALA A 799 22.04 31.70 -5.25
CA ALA A 799 20.69 31.98 -4.77
C ALA A 799 20.74 32.95 -3.58
N GLN A 800 19.85 33.95 -3.60
CA GLN A 800 19.73 34.98 -2.57
C GLN A 800 18.32 34.94 -1.98
N GLU A 801 18.23 35.00 -0.66
CA GLU A 801 16.96 34.94 0.08
C GLU A 801 15.95 36.00 -0.38
N SER A 802 16.44 37.21 -0.65
CA SER A 802 15.58 38.35 -1.07
C SER A 802 15.16 38.31 -2.54
N ASP A 803 15.73 37.43 -3.34
CA ASP A 803 15.46 37.32 -4.79
C ASP A 803 14.99 35.91 -5.16
N ILE A 804 13.69 35.72 -5.16
CA ILE A 804 13.05 34.43 -5.48
C ILE A 804 13.42 33.93 -6.88
N ALA A 805 13.61 34.84 -7.82
CA ALA A 805 14.01 34.49 -9.18
C ALA A 805 15.40 33.81 -9.24
N SER A 806 16.26 34.05 -8.25
CA SER A 806 17.58 33.41 -8.14
C SER A 806 17.53 32.00 -7.57
N TRP A 807 16.40 31.57 -6.98
CA TRP A 807 16.27 30.25 -6.37
C TRP A 807 16.19 29.18 -7.44
N CYS A 808 16.66 27.98 -7.10
CA CYS A 808 16.42 26.81 -7.93
C CYS A 808 14.97 26.33 -7.81
N ASP A 809 14.48 25.82 -8.93
CA ASP A 809 13.16 25.20 -8.96
C ASP A 809 13.19 23.74 -8.46
N GLU A 810 12.03 23.12 -8.36
CA GLU A 810 11.86 21.75 -7.92
C GLU A 810 12.71 20.75 -8.76
N SER A 811 12.71 20.93 -10.08
CA SER A 811 13.44 20.07 -11.01
C SER A 811 14.96 20.19 -10.81
N GLU A 812 15.47 21.39 -10.60
CA GLU A 812 16.89 21.64 -10.38
C GLU A 812 17.36 21.06 -9.04
N TRP A 813 16.59 21.19 -7.97
CA TRP A 813 16.88 20.56 -6.67
C TRP A 813 16.86 19.04 -6.75
N ARG A 814 15.93 18.46 -7.50
CA ARG A 814 15.90 17.01 -7.71
C ARG A 814 17.12 16.53 -8.49
N ALA A 815 17.50 17.23 -9.55
CA ALA A 815 18.70 16.91 -10.32
C ALA A 815 19.99 17.03 -9.50
N LEU A 816 20.10 18.04 -8.64
CA LEU A 816 21.25 18.22 -7.75
C LEU A 816 21.36 17.09 -6.73
N THR A 817 20.27 16.84 -6.01
CA THR A 817 20.27 15.91 -4.88
C THR A 817 20.27 14.43 -5.30
N ARG A 818 20.11 14.12 -6.57
CA ARG A 818 20.23 12.78 -7.13
C ARG A 818 21.52 12.07 -6.74
N TYR A 819 22.61 12.80 -6.70
CA TYR A 819 23.93 12.27 -6.39
C TYR A 819 24.26 12.22 -4.90
N THR A 820 23.33 12.67 -4.05
CA THR A 820 23.54 12.84 -2.61
C THR A 820 22.94 11.70 -1.80
N PRO A 821 23.32 11.54 -0.53
CA PRO A 821 22.74 10.52 0.36
C PRO A 821 21.23 10.73 0.67
N ARG A 822 20.68 11.90 0.36
CA ARG A 822 19.27 12.24 0.61
C ARG A 822 18.64 12.80 -0.66
N PRO A 823 18.34 11.95 -1.64
CA PRO A 823 17.78 12.42 -2.91
C PRO A 823 16.45 13.13 -2.71
N ASP A 824 16.27 14.24 -3.41
CA ASP A 824 15.06 15.08 -3.39
C ASP A 824 14.69 15.67 -2.01
N SER A 825 15.62 15.73 -1.05
CA SER A 825 15.36 16.12 0.33
C SER A 825 14.81 17.54 0.46
N VAL A 826 15.38 18.51 -0.25
CA VAL A 826 14.93 19.91 -0.18
C VAL A 826 13.48 20.05 -0.61
N ASN A 827 13.07 19.40 -1.69
CA ASN A 827 11.70 19.41 -2.15
C ASN A 827 10.77 18.66 -1.19
N GLN A 828 11.18 17.48 -0.74
CA GLN A 828 10.32 16.61 0.08
C GLN A 828 10.06 17.19 1.47
N LEU A 829 11.09 17.72 2.13
CA LEU A 829 10.94 18.31 3.46
C LEU A 829 10.12 19.59 3.43
N ALA A 830 10.25 20.41 2.38
CA ALA A 830 9.41 21.59 2.20
C ALA A 830 7.93 21.22 2.02
N ALA A 831 7.63 20.09 1.39
CA ALA A 831 6.26 19.68 1.08
C ALA A 831 5.53 18.98 2.23
N ILE A 832 6.22 18.46 3.25
CA ILE A 832 5.58 17.70 4.35
C ILE A 832 4.43 18.49 4.96
N TYR A 833 4.67 19.76 5.29
CA TYR A 833 3.75 20.59 6.08
C TYR A 833 2.75 21.38 5.25
N GLU A 834 2.68 21.16 3.96
CA GLU A 834 1.51 21.57 3.17
C GLU A 834 0.24 20.82 3.60
N GLU A 835 0.41 19.72 4.33
CA GLU A 835 -0.64 18.91 4.91
C GLU A 835 -0.71 19.08 6.44
N ASP A 836 -1.87 19.52 6.95
CA ASP A 836 -2.05 19.76 8.39
C ASP A 836 -1.94 18.47 9.23
N ARG A 837 -2.39 17.34 8.70
CA ARG A 837 -2.32 16.01 9.33
C ARG A 837 -0.89 15.44 9.43
N ALA A 838 0.11 16.13 8.89
CA ALA A 838 1.51 15.69 8.92
C ALA A 838 2.20 15.86 10.28
N GLY A 839 1.47 16.21 11.34
CA GLY A 839 2.00 16.40 12.67
C GLY A 839 2.66 17.75 12.89
N THR A 840 3.23 17.93 14.07
CA THR A 840 3.95 19.16 14.45
C THR A 840 5.44 19.02 14.23
N ILE A 841 6.05 17.96 14.76
CA ILE A 841 7.47 17.65 14.62
C ILE A 841 7.63 16.26 13.99
N ASN A 842 8.45 16.15 12.97
CA ASN A 842 8.88 14.88 12.41
C ASN A 842 10.35 14.64 12.75
N LEU A 843 10.62 13.55 13.46
CA LEU A 843 11.97 13.12 13.82
C LEU A 843 12.41 12.05 12.83
N PHE A 844 13.67 12.16 12.37
CA PHE A 844 14.29 11.19 11.47
C PHE A 844 15.56 10.63 12.12
N PRO A 845 15.62 9.32 12.41
CA PRO A 845 16.81 8.71 12.98
C PRO A 845 17.92 8.56 11.95
N ARG A 846 19.16 8.51 12.43
CA ARG A 846 20.30 8.19 11.57
C ARG A 846 20.23 6.79 11.00
N GLU A 847 20.94 6.55 9.92
CA GLU A 847 21.06 5.22 9.31
C GLU A 847 21.56 4.21 10.34
N GLY A 848 20.96 3.01 10.35
CA GLY A 848 21.24 1.96 11.32
C GLY A 848 20.41 2.03 12.61
N LEU A 849 19.69 3.11 12.82
CA LEU A 849 18.81 3.30 13.98
C LEU A 849 17.34 3.20 13.59
N GLY A 850 16.52 2.82 14.55
CA GLY A 850 15.07 2.84 14.42
C GLY A 850 14.41 3.51 15.60
N TYR A 851 13.30 4.20 15.37
CA TYR A 851 12.47 4.75 16.41
C TYR A 851 11.23 3.92 16.59
N ASN A 852 10.97 3.41 17.79
CA ASN A 852 9.82 2.57 18.12
C ASN A 852 9.63 1.39 17.17
N THR A 853 10.69 0.67 16.87
CA THR A 853 10.60 -0.53 16.03
C THR A 853 11.23 -1.73 16.72
N LYS A 854 10.63 -2.90 16.52
CA LYS A 854 11.10 -4.19 17.03
C LYS A 854 11.56 -5.12 15.91
N VAL A 855 11.64 -4.61 14.69
CA VAL A 855 11.99 -5.39 13.51
C VAL A 855 13.24 -4.84 12.83
N PRO A 856 14.03 -5.68 12.13
CA PRO A 856 15.32 -5.28 11.58
C PRO A 856 15.27 -4.42 10.31
N GLY A 857 14.10 -4.19 9.73
CA GLY A 857 13.91 -3.34 8.55
C GLY A 857 13.08 -2.12 8.86
N ARG A 858 13.52 -0.94 8.42
CA ARG A 858 12.79 0.31 8.58
C ARG A 858 12.53 0.99 7.23
N HIS A 859 11.49 1.80 7.18
CA HIS A 859 11.27 2.83 6.18
C HIS A 859 10.57 4.04 6.81
N ALA A 860 9.95 4.90 6.03
CA ALA A 860 9.37 6.18 6.43
C ALA A 860 10.40 7.32 6.62
N GLY A 861 11.68 7.05 6.45
CA GLY A 861 12.76 8.02 6.60
C GLY A 861 13.14 8.76 5.32
N GLU A 862 14.24 9.48 5.42
CA GLU A 862 14.79 10.36 4.39
C GLU A 862 16.11 9.83 3.77
N SER A 863 16.65 8.73 4.28
CA SER A 863 17.88 8.18 3.72
C SER A 863 17.69 7.61 2.32
N TYR A 864 18.77 7.54 1.55
CA TYR A 864 18.76 6.96 0.21
C TYR A 864 18.12 5.57 0.19
N LEU A 865 18.46 4.72 1.16
CA LEU A 865 17.92 3.34 1.21
C LEU A 865 16.41 3.29 1.36
N GLU A 866 15.81 4.29 1.99
CA GLU A 866 14.36 4.37 2.20
C GLU A 866 13.66 5.11 1.07
N LYS A 867 14.31 6.10 0.50
CA LYS A 867 13.74 7.01 -0.49
C LYS A 867 13.82 6.50 -1.91
N ASP A 868 14.85 5.73 -2.22
CA ASP A 868 15.04 5.16 -3.54
C ASP A 868 14.02 4.05 -3.80
N ALA A 869 13.04 4.35 -4.62
CA ALA A 869 11.99 3.44 -5.03
C ALA A 869 12.11 3.13 -6.52
N PHE A 870 11.88 1.88 -6.89
CA PHE A 870 11.91 1.51 -8.31
C PHE A 870 10.85 2.31 -9.10
N LEU A 871 11.23 2.80 -10.27
CA LEU A 871 10.31 3.32 -11.27
C LEU A 871 10.85 2.96 -12.66
N GLY A 872 10.08 2.18 -13.39
CA GLY A 872 10.49 1.75 -14.72
C GLY A 872 9.31 1.40 -15.61
N PHE A 873 9.56 1.50 -16.91
CA PHE A 873 8.60 1.18 -17.96
C PHE A 873 9.26 0.23 -18.96
N TRP A 874 8.49 -0.68 -19.52
CA TRP A 874 8.99 -1.59 -20.55
C TRP A 874 7.86 -2.06 -21.46
N GLY A 875 8.26 -2.71 -22.53
CA GLY A 875 7.36 -3.32 -23.50
C GLY A 875 7.66 -2.89 -24.94
N THR A 876 7.07 -3.59 -25.87
CA THR A 876 7.24 -3.34 -27.31
C THR A 876 6.93 -1.90 -27.73
N PRO A 877 5.94 -1.19 -27.13
CA PRO A 877 5.66 0.19 -27.52
C PRO A 877 6.80 1.18 -27.28
N ILE A 878 7.75 0.87 -26.41
CA ILE A 878 8.89 1.76 -26.16
C ILE A 878 9.86 1.69 -27.34
N GLY A 879 10.21 2.85 -27.91
CA GLY A 879 11.15 2.96 -29.00
C GLY A 879 12.56 2.58 -28.59
N ARG A 880 13.36 2.09 -29.56
CA ARG A 880 14.73 1.63 -29.33
C ARG A 880 15.68 2.73 -28.86
N ASN A 881 15.43 3.97 -29.24
CA ASN A 881 16.27 5.13 -28.92
C ASN A 881 15.60 6.02 -27.88
N HIS A 882 14.96 5.43 -26.89
CA HIS A 882 14.37 6.18 -25.77
C HIS A 882 15.43 6.90 -24.93
N ALA A 883 15.08 8.04 -24.38
CA ALA A 883 15.93 8.72 -23.43
C ALA A 883 15.94 7.97 -22.10
N ALA A 884 17.10 7.83 -21.49
CA ALA A 884 17.21 7.21 -20.16
C ALA A 884 16.54 8.10 -19.11
N LEU A 885 15.72 7.52 -18.27
CA LEU A 885 15.19 8.19 -17.08
C LEU A 885 16.32 8.38 -16.07
N GLN A 886 16.36 9.52 -15.44
CA GLN A 886 17.42 9.83 -14.47
C GLN A 886 16.91 9.80 -13.03
N THR A 887 16.20 10.84 -12.63
CA THR A 887 15.60 10.95 -11.30
C THR A 887 14.16 11.35 -11.46
N GLU A 888 13.28 10.45 -11.12
CA GLU A 888 11.85 10.64 -11.32
C GLU A 888 11.09 10.26 -10.05
N GLN A 889 9.97 10.93 -9.82
CA GLN A 889 9.09 10.63 -8.69
C GLN A 889 8.21 9.43 -9.02
N ASN A 890 8.00 8.55 -8.03
CA ASN A 890 7.18 7.35 -8.20
C ASN A 890 5.72 7.65 -8.57
N GLY A 891 5.22 8.83 -8.22
CA GLY A 891 3.88 9.28 -8.58
C GLY A 891 3.64 9.49 -10.08
N SER A 892 4.69 9.49 -10.88
CA SER A 892 4.58 9.60 -12.35
C SER A 892 4.17 8.30 -13.05
N LEU A 893 4.07 7.18 -12.32
CA LEU A 893 3.68 5.90 -12.91
C LEU A 893 2.29 5.94 -13.54
N ALA A 894 1.28 6.28 -12.75
CA ALA A 894 -0.12 6.28 -13.20
C ALA A 894 -0.38 7.31 -14.33
N PRO A 895 0.07 8.58 -14.25
CA PRO A 895 -0.11 9.54 -15.33
C PRO A 895 0.47 9.07 -16.66
N THR A 896 1.63 8.42 -16.63
CA THR A 896 2.29 7.92 -17.85
C THR A 896 1.48 6.82 -18.52
N LEU A 897 0.99 5.85 -17.75
CA LEU A 897 0.15 4.76 -18.28
C LEU A 897 -1.20 5.28 -18.75
N TYR A 898 -1.78 6.26 -18.05
CA TYR A 898 -3.04 6.89 -18.45
C TYR A 898 -2.91 7.60 -19.81
N GLU A 899 -1.87 8.40 -19.97
CA GLU A 899 -1.64 9.14 -21.23
C GLU A 899 -1.39 8.17 -22.40
N TYR A 900 -0.64 7.09 -22.18
CA TYR A 900 -0.46 6.05 -23.19
C TYR A 900 -1.79 5.39 -23.60
N LEU A 901 -2.60 5.03 -22.61
CA LEU A 901 -3.84 4.29 -22.84
C LEU A 901 -4.93 5.14 -23.49
N THR A 902 -5.08 6.37 -23.05
CA THR A 902 -6.17 7.27 -23.48
C THR A 902 -5.79 8.22 -24.62
N GLY A 903 -4.52 8.53 -24.78
CA GLY A 903 -4.04 9.57 -25.65
C GLY A 903 -4.29 11.01 -25.14
N GLU A 904 -4.86 11.16 -23.95
CA GLU A 904 -5.12 12.45 -23.34
C GLU A 904 -3.88 12.97 -22.63
N THR A 905 -3.54 14.25 -22.86
CA THR A 905 -2.40 14.88 -22.21
C THR A 905 -2.66 15.11 -20.73
N VAL A 906 -1.72 14.67 -19.89
CA VAL A 906 -1.74 14.91 -18.45
C VAL A 906 -1.06 16.25 -18.15
N VAL A 907 -1.79 17.12 -17.43
CA VAL A 907 -1.29 18.42 -16.97
C VAL A 907 -1.29 18.42 -15.43
N VAL A 908 -0.11 18.61 -14.84
CA VAL A 908 0.03 18.69 -13.37
C VAL A 908 -0.77 19.87 -12.83
N GLY A 909 -1.54 19.64 -11.78
CA GLY A 909 -2.43 20.62 -11.15
C GLY A 909 -3.84 20.64 -11.72
N GLU A 910 -4.11 19.93 -12.82
CA GLU A 910 -5.44 19.81 -13.41
C GLU A 910 -6.00 18.41 -13.13
N ASN A 911 -7.31 18.32 -12.92
CA ASN A 911 -8.04 17.06 -12.71
C ASN A 911 -7.47 16.15 -11.61
N GLY A 912 -6.85 16.73 -10.58
CA GLY A 912 -6.25 15.99 -9.46
C GLY A 912 -4.90 15.37 -9.77
N TRP A 913 -4.31 15.60 -10.95
CA TRP A 913 -2.96 15.15 -11.26
C TRP A 913 -1.92 15.93 -10.46
N GLY A 914 -1.14 15.21 -9.65
CA GLY A 914 -0.08 15.79 -8.86
C GLY A 914 1.33 15.55 -9.40
N TYR A 915 1.47 14.68 -10.40
CA TYR A 915 2.74 14.28 -10.99
C TYR A 915 2.65 14.26 -12.52
N PRO A 916 3.76 14.56 -13.22
CA PRO A 916 3.76 14.59 -14.68
C PRO A 916 3.77 13.19 -15.29
N SER A 917 3.25 13.08 -16.51
CA SER A 917 3.50 11.92 -17.37
C SER A 917 4.93 11.95 -17.90
N LEU A 918 5.56 10.78 -17.96
CA LEU A 918 6.89 10.60 -18.54
C LEU A 918 6.84 10.02 -19.95
N LEU A 919 5.66 9.95 -20.56
CA LEU A 919 5.45 9.28 -21.85
C LEU A 919 6.32 9.84 -22.96
N ASN A 920 6.52 11.16 -22.97
CA ASN A 920 7.39 11.84 -23.93
C ASN A 920 8.87 11.44 -23.80
N LYS A 921 9.30 10.93 -22.64
CA LYS A 921 10.65 10.45 -22.40
C LYS A 921 10.85 8.98 -22.84
N LEU A 922 9.77 8.26 -23.11
CA LEU A 922 9.81 6.85 -23.48
C LEU A 922 9.90 6.63 -24.99
N ASN A 923 9.75 7.65 -25.79
CA ASN A 923 9.77 7.58 -27.25
C ASN A 923 8.83 6.48 -27.79
N ILE A 924 7.55 6.58 -27.47
CA ILE A 924 6.54 5.58 -27.86
C ILE A 924 6.35 5.57 -29.36
N GLN A 925 6.34 4.34 -29.95
CA GLN A 925 6.14 4.08 -31.39
C GLN A 925 4.69 3.77 -31.72
#